data_264d2366e0506026661fde2a8b4eab14
#
_entry.id   264d2366e0506026661fde2a8b4eab14
#
_cell.length_a   1.000
_cell.length_b   1.000
_cell.length_c   1.000
_cell.angle_alpha   90.00
_cell.angle_beta   90.00
_cell.angle_gamma   90.00
#
_symmetry.space_group_name_H-M   'P 1'
#
loop_
_entity.id
_entity.type
_entity.pdbx_description
1 polymer ?
#
loop_
_entity_poly.entity_id
_entity_poly.type
_entity_poly.pdbx_seq_one_letter_code
_entity_poly.pdbx_strand_id
1 'polypeptide(L)'
;MKKKFVRAVSAFMGLTMMFTAVPMLTGCDSGGKKDSIVIMTEELSGLFNPFYATSGTDMEVVGLTQIGMLTTKYNEATSEAETVAGKDYETVALDYEIDKANDNSETVYRFVIKNDLKYSDGEPLTMNDVLFNMYEYLDPVYTGSSTMYSIKIKGLKDYRTQKKLSGSGVKEEEIINSDAASRAKERINFLKLIYREKAVLSGSGNSYSATETQMRSYINNWEEEIPSGYIDAVANKEEQKTLTTEDYKAKVLADYELTLKTFKEELEADFKAAKESYDVTTDKYKPWAKELSSDIFKFFLYEGYITPEYKDVEGKKDRNHIVKFNGTEVASQYTTEADAINRVYNDKIKANLLDVLTYYGTYGTLTTLYTAAAKDIILHNNMGEGGIPNISGIKSLGHTEDAPASITFGTGSNMRTYKVAKEHDAKGKPVNDDEYDVLEITIEGVDPKAIYNFSFSVAPAHIYTTEEIDIKNNKFGVKFADSAFQSNVIQSQRNVEVPVGAGAFMATDENNSDNPAGSAFWKSNVVYYKANENFMFEVKAKKLRLQVVSSTNAIDKLRSGEVDYITPQFTKANSEELKSMESQGFTTLDAWQLGYGYVGINAGKVPNIYTRRAIMAAMDAKLAKSYYEAGTCEIIEWPMSTVSWAYPRDSAGNTIANGHEYTQWTDLDENETKESMEDKYPDTLTKIRDLMKREPKNVSHDITFTIAGSSISEHPTYTVFRKAAQILNYLGWNVEVKADSQALTKLSTGSLQVWAAAWGSTIDPDMYQVYHKNSTATSVYAWGYREIKADTVTYRTEMSIINQLSDLIDKGRETLERVDSETADGRKTIYKNAMSLVLDLAVEMPIYQRKTLYAYNSKTIKGLTEKVNPYSSPLEKIWELELVK
;
A
#
# COMPACT_ATOMS: atom_id res chain seq x y z
N MET A 1 -12.69 30.98 -14.60
CA MET A 1 -11.98 30.17 -13.64
C MET A 1 -12.79 28.94 -13.13
N LYS A 2 -13.70 28.37 -13.92
CA LYS A 2 -14.64 27.29 -13.49
C LYS A 2 -14.38 25.92 -14.18
N LYS A 3 -13.23 25.63 -14.75
CA LYS A 3 -12.94 24.37 -15.47
C LYS A 3 -11.72 23.58 -14.94
N LYS A 4 -11.11 23.97 -13.83
CA LYS A 4 -9.91 23.30 -13.31
C LYS A 4 -10.09 22.44 -12.05
N PHE A 5 -11.25 22.50 -11.41
CA PHE A 5 -11.45 21.81 -10.13
C PHE A 5 -11.84 20.31 -10.25
N VAL A 6 -12.23 19.84 -11.42
CA VAL A 6 -12.76 18.48 -11.64
C VAL A 6 -11.69 17.49 -12.15
N ARG A 7 -10.46 17.93 -12.44
CA ARG A 7 -9.46 17.06 -13.12
C ARG A 7 -8.44 16.36 -12.21
N ALA A 8 -8.38 16.66 -10.94
CA ALA A 8 -7.29 16.17 -10.09
C ALA A 8 -7.57 14.85 -9.36
N VAL A 9 -8.81 14.42 -9.25
CA VAL A 9 -9.16 13.09 -8.67
C VAL A 9 -9.18 12.00 -9.74
N SER A 10 -9.11 12.35 -11.02
CA SER A 10 -9.23 11.43 -12.17
C SER A 10 -7.94 10.80 -12.64
N ALA A 11 -6.79 11.14 -12.08
CA ALA A 11 -5.50 10.59 -12.52
C ALA A 11 -5.26 9.16 -12.01
N PHE A 12 -6.14 8.62 -11.17
CA PHE A 12 -5.95 7.30 -10.57
C PHE A 12 -6.50 6.14 -11.42
N MET A 13 -7.33 6.40 -12.43
CA MET A 13 -7.88 5.34 -13.27
C MET A 13 -8.26 5.91 -14.64
N GLY A 14 -7.43 5.78 -15.59
CA GLY A 14 -7.81 6.16 -16.95
C GLY A 14 -6.70 6.04 -18.01
N LEU A 15 -6.03 4.90 -18.09
CA LEU A 15 -5.40 4.51 -19.35
C LEU A 15 -6.14 3.30 -19.93
N THR A 16 -7.18 3.61 -20.67
CA THR A 16 -7.82 2.64 -21.55
C THR A 16 -6.82 2.31 -22.65
N MET A 17 -6.12 1.19 -22.56
CA MET A 17 -5.40 0.64 -23.71
C MET A 17 -6.42 0.11 -24.71
N MET A 18 -6.61 0.82 -25.81
CA MET A 18 -7.13 0.23 -27.03
C MET A 18 -6.12 -0.83 -27.51
N PHE A 19 -6.48 -2.09 -27.36
CA PHE A 19 -5.83 -3.16 -28.11
C PHE A 19 -6.19 -3.02 -29.59
N THR A 20 -5.43 -2.23 -30.33
CA THR A 20 -5.28 -2.48 -31.75
C THR A 20 -4.27 -3.60 -31.88
N ALA A 21 -4.69 -4.74 -32.42
CA ALA A 21 -3.80 -5.78 -32.85
C ALA A 21 -2.79 -5.19 -33.85
N VAL A 22 -1.62 -4.84 -33.35
CA VAL A 22 -0.47 -4.52 -34.22
C VAL A 22 0.10 -5.88 -34.64
N PRO A 23 0.24 -6.15 -35.94
CA PRO A 23 0.91 -7.36 -36.38
C PRO A 23 2.32 -7.35 -35.80
N MET A 24 2.72 -8.47 -35.17
CA MET A 24 4.11 -8.70 -34.80
C MET A 24 4.99 -8.51 -36.07
N LEU A 25 5.59 -7.36 -36.16
CA LEU A 25 6.78 -7.22 -36.98
C LEU A 25 7.88 -7.94 -36.20
N THR A 26 8.13 -9.17 -36.57
CA THR A 26 9.39 -9.83 -36.29
C THR A 26 10.47 -8.98 -36.98
N GLY A 27 10.97 -7.99 -36.26
CA GLY A 27 12.20 -7.34 -36.58
C GLY A 27 13.31 -8.36 -36.43
N CYS A 28 13.71 -9.01 -37.48
CA CYS A 28 15.04 -9.58 -37.57
C CYS A 28 16.03 -8.44 -37.36
N ASP A 29 16.55 -8.34 -36.13
CA ASP A 29 17.57 -7.37 -35.81
C ASP A 29 18.87 -7.82 -36.52
N SER A 30 19.21 -7.07 -37.52
CA SER A 30 20.51 -7.10 -38.15
C SER A 30 21.52 -6.55 -37.14
N GLY A 31 22.16 -7.42 -36.34
CA GLY A 31 23.49 -7.24 -35.74
C GLY A 31 23.88 -5.93 -35.07
N GLY A 32 22.96 -5.15 -34.56
CA GLY A 32 23.23 -3.97 -33.72
C GLY A 32 23.61 -4.40 -32.29
N LYS A 33 24.74 -3.91 -31.77
CA LYS A 33 25.10 -4.15 -30.36
C LYS A 33 23.99 -3.62 -29.46
N LYS A 34 23.55 -4.44 -28.49
CA LYS A 34 22.61 -4.05 -27.44
C LYS A 34 23.15 -2.81 -26.71
N ASP A 35 22.34 -1.77 -26.58
CA ASP A 35 22.74 -0.47 -25.99
C ASP A 35 22.13 -0.20 -24.61
N SER A 36 21.23 -1.07 -24.13
CA SER A 36 20.54 -0.94 -22.86
C SER A 36 20.50 -2.27 -22.10
N ILE A 37 20.53 -2.18 -20.78
CA ILE A 37 20.25 -3.31 -19.88
C ILE A 37 18.76 -3.34 -19.63
N VAL A 38 18.16 -4.53 -19.75
CA VAL A 38 16.72 -4.73 -19.53
C VAL A 38 16.50 -5.62 -18.31
N ILE A 39 15.84 -5.09 -17.32
CA ILE A 39 15.48 -5.76 -16.06
C ILE A 39 13.99 -6.04 -16.08
N MET A 40 13.60 -7.26 -15.73
CA MET A 40 12.20 -7.62 -15.52
C MET A 40 11.64 -6.88 -14.30
N THR A 41 10.40 -6.37 -14.44
CA THR A 41 9.53 -6.01 -13.32
C THR A 41 8.16 -6.67 -13.48
N GLU A 42 7.38 -6.74 -12.40
CA GLU A 42 5.99 -7.22 -12.45
C GLU A 42 5.03 -6.08 -12.83
N GLU A 43 3.72 -6.34 -12.77
CA GLU A 43 2.70 -5.35 -13.15
C GLU A 43 2.82 -4.07 -12.32
N LEU A 44 2.76 -2.93 -13.00
CA LEU A 44 2.88 -1.59 -12.42
C LEU A 44 1.48 -0.96 -12.26
N SER A 45 1.26 -0.23 -11.18
CA SER A 45 0.03 0.56 -11.01
C SER A 45 0.16 1.98 -11.56
N GLY A 46 1.39 2.47 -11.80
CA GLY A 46 1.66 3.78 -12.41
C GLY A 46 1.66 4.94 -11.40
N LEU A 47 1.73 4.65 -10.10
CA LEU A 47 1.87 5.66 -9.06
C LEU A 47 3.35 5.87 -8.73
N PHE A 48 4.07 6.60 -9.59
CA PHE A 48 5.51 6.82 -9.47
C PHE A 48 5.86 8.07 -8.66
N ASN A 49 5.17 8.27 -7.55
CA ASN A 49 5.38 9.42 -6.67
C ASN A 49 6.20 9.00 -5.43
N PRO A 50 7.32 9.67 -5.09
CA PRO A 50 8.18 9.27 -3.97
C PRO A 50 7.50 9.33 -2.60
N PHE A 51 6.45 10.14 -2.42
CA PHE A 51 5.69 10.23 -1.17
C PHE A 51 4.55 9.20 -1.09
N TYR A 52 3.99 8.77 -2.24
CA TYR A 52 2.74 8.03 -2.30
C TYR A 52 2.82 6.67 -3.00
N ALA A 53 3.95 6.29 -3.61
CA ALA A 53 4.14 4.93 -4.12
C ALA A 53 4.02 3.91 -2.98
N THR A 54 3.16 2.90 -3.14
CA THR A 54 2.86 1.89 -2.10
C THR A 54 3.01 0.46 -2.61
N SER A 55 2.87 0.21 -3.92
CA SER A 55 3.19 -1.10 -4.48
C SER A 55 4.70 -1.30 -4.55
N GLY A 56 5.18 -2.53 -4.32
CA GLY A 56 6.60 -2.84 -4.39
C GLY A 56 7.21 -2.51 -5.75
N THR A 57 6.47 -2.78 -6.83
CA THR A 57 6.92 -2.53 -8.21
C THR A 57 6.98 -1.04 -8.57
N ASP A 58 6.00 -0.24 -8.13
CA ASP A 58 6.08 1.21 -8.32
C ASP A 58 7.22 1.83 -7.49
N MET A 59 7.46 1.31 -6.26
CA MET A 59 8.60 1.73 -5.44
C MET A 59 9.96 1.37 -6.08
N GLU A 60 10.06 0.27 -6.84
CA GLU A 60 11.27 -0.04 -7.64
C GLU A 60 11.49 1.02 -8.72
N VAL A 61 10.42 1.43 -9.43
CA VAL A 61 10.50 2.50 -10.44
C VAL A 61 10.98 3.81 -9.82
N VAL A 62 10.40 4.20 -8.70
CA VAL A 62 10.78 5.44 -7.96
C VAL A 62 12.21 5.32 -7.42
N GLY A 63 12.57 4.19 -6.81
CA GLY A 63 13.84 3.96 -6.13
C GLY A 63 15.06 4.15 -7.01
N LEU A 64 14.96 3.85 -8.32
CA LEU A 64 16.06 4.09 -9.27
C LEU A 64 16.43 5.57 -9.41
N THR A 65 15.50 6.47 -9.09
CA THR A 65 15.68 7.92 -9.21
C THR A 65 15.96 8.63 -7.88
N GLN A 66 15.86 7.94 -6.74
CA GLN A 66 15.96 8.55 -5.42
C GLN A 66 17.22 8.11 -4.67
N ILE A 67 17.64 8.93 -3.69
CA ILE A 67 18.59 8.54 -2.64
C ILE A 67 17.99 8.86 -1.26
N GLY A 68 18.29 8.03 -0.27
CA GLY A 68 17.84 8.22 1.10
C GLY A 68 18.76 9.07 1.95
N MET A 69 18.25 9.58 3.07
CA MET A 69 19.09 10.21 4.10
C MET A 69 20.20 9.26 4.56
N LEU A 70 19.86 8.00 4.77
CA LEU A 70 20.75 6.89 5.14
C LEU A 70 20.49 5.71 4.23
N THR A 71 21.42 4.77 4.18
CA THR A 71 21.22 3.45 3.56
C THR A 71 21.46 2.33 4.57
N THR A 72 21.23 1.10 4.15
CA THR A 72 21.37 -0.09 5.00
C THR A 72 22.53 -0.94 4.54
N LYS A 73 23.35 -1.40 5.48
CA LYS A 73 24.41 -2.36 5.26
C LYS A 73 24.20 -3.58 6.15
N TYR A 74 24.38 -4.76 5.56
CA TYR A 74 24.39 -6.00 6.34
C TYR A 74 25.73 -6.21 7.03
N ASN A 75 25.68 -6.45 8.33
CA ASN A 75 26.85 -6.80 9.14
C ASN A 75 26.94 -8.32 9.28
N GLU A 76 27.89 -8.94 8.56
CA GLU A 76 28.08 -10.41 8.60
C GLU A 76 28.43 -10.94 9.99
N ALA A 77 29.09 -10.13 10.84
CA ALA A 77 29.50 -10.55 12.17
C ALA A 77 28.34 -10.65 13.16
N THR A 78 27.37 -9.75 13.05
CA THR A 78 26.17 -9.73 13.91
C THR A 78 24.97 -10.39 13.26
N SER A 79 25.02 -10.66 11.96
CA SER A 79 23.89 -11.11 11.11
C SER A 79 22.71 -10.13 11.16
N GLU A 80 22.99 -8.85 11.26
CA GLU A 80 22.01 -7.78 11.37
C GLU A 80 22.23 -6.70 10.29
N ALA A 81 21.18 -5.97 9.99
CA ALA A 81 21.27 -4.79 9.15
C ALA A 81 21.48 -3.54 10.02
N GLU A 82 22.37 -2.67 9.58
CA GLU A 82 22.71 -1.41 10.22
C GLU A 82 22.46 -0.25 9.25
N THR A 83 21.97 0.87 9.77
CA THR A 83 21.93 2.11 8.99
C THR A 83 23.33 2.72 8.91
N VAL A 84 23.69 3.21 7.73
CA VAL A 84 25.00 3.81 7.49
C VAL A 84 24.87 5.11 6.69
N ALA A 85 25.86 6.01 6.88
CA ALA A 85 26.10 7.20 6.08
C ALA A 85 27.58 7.29 5.74
N GLY A 86 27.95 8.15 4.80
CA GLY A 86 29.36 8.38 4.48
C GLY A 86 29.61 8.70 3.02
N LYS A 87 30.87 9.01 2.72
CA LYS A 87 31.27 9.32 1.33
C LYS A 87 31.16 8.12 0.38
N ASP A 88 31.26 6.92 0.93
CA ASP A 88 31.27 5.66 0.18
C ASP A 88 29.86 5.07 0.00
N TYR A 89 28.84 5.77 0.50
CA TYR A 89 27.45 5.31 0.43
C TYR A 89 26.59 6.32 -0.35
N GLU A 90 25.58 5.80 -1.03
CA GLU A 90 24.55 6.55 -1.77
C GLU A 90 23.52 7.17 -0.79
N THR A 91 23.97 8.12 0.01
CA THR A 91 23.19 8.76 1.07
C THR A 91 23.27 10.27 0.98
N VAL A 92 22.23 10.95 1.47
CA VAL A 92 22.22 12.41 1.64
C VAL A 92 23.10 12.80 2.83
N ALA A 93 23.04 12.04 3.93
CA ALA A 93 23.90 12.29 5.08
C ALA A 93 25.35 11.88 4.80
N LEU A 94 26.29 12.75 5.18
CA LEU A 94 27.72 12.50 5.23
C LEU A 94 28.11 11.71 6.49
N ASP A 95 27.45 12.02 7.61
CA ASP A 95 27.67 11.39 8.92
C ASP A 95 26.44 11.58 9.79
N TYR A 96 26.30 10.77 10.83
CA TYR A 96 25.26 10.97 11.82
C TYR A 96 25.69 10.51 13.22
N GLU A 97 25.03 11.04 14.23
CA GLU A 97 25.20 10.64 15.64
C GLU A 97 23.85 10.57 16.35
N ILE A 98 23.76 9.65 17.30
CA ILE A 98 22.58 9.46 18.16
C ILE A 98 23.01 9.65 19.61
N ASP A 99 22.58 10.74 20.22
CA ASP A 99 22.82 11.04 21.62
C ASP A 99 21.60 10.74 22.45
N LYS A 100 21.75 9.91 23.47
CA LYS A 100 20.68 9.56 24.42
C LYS A 100 20.96 10.20 25.77
N ALA A 101 19.94 10.83 26.36
CA ALA A 101 20.02 11.24 27.74
C ALA A 101 20.23 10.03 28.68
N ASN A 102 20.99 10.19 29.74
CA ASN A 102 21.32 9.10 30.69
C ASN A 102 20.07 8.48 31.35
N ASP A 103 18.99 9.25 31.47
CA ASP A 103 17.69 8.83 32.03
C ASP A 103 16.69 8.38 30.96
N ASN A 104 17.12 8.27 29.68
CA ASN A 104 16.28 7.97 28.54
C ASN A 104 15.10 8.96 28.35
N SER A 105 15.17 10.17 28.87
CA SER A 105 14.10 11.17 28.73
C SER A 105 14.01 11.77 27.34
N GLU A 106 15.15 11.89 26.64
CA GLU A 106 15.24 12.43 25.27
C GLU A 106 16.32 11.68 24.49
N THR A 107 16.14 11.61 23.18
CA THR A 107 17.16 11.15 22.22
C THR A 107 17.31 12.23 21.14
N VAL A 108 18.53 12.60 20.83
CA VAL A 108 18.88 13.60 19.81
C VAL A 108 19.63 12.90 18.68
N TYR A 109 19.09 13.05 17.48
CA TYR A 109 19.69 12.58 16.22
C TYR A 109 20.26 13.77 15.49
N ARG A 110 21.55 13.71 15.08
CA ARG A 110 22.19 14.75 14.28
C ARG A 110 22.70 14.15 12.98
N PHE A 111 22.40 14.80 11.87
CA PHE A 111 22.82 14.40 10.53
C PHE A 111 23.59 15.54 9.88
N VAL A 112 24.81 15.28 9.46
CA VAL A 112 25.60 16.18 8.62
C VAL A 112 25.22 15.93 7.17
N ILE A 113 24.75 16.94 6.46
CA ILE A 113 24.29 16.82 5.07
C ILE A 113 25.46 17.05 4.11
N LYS A 114 25.60 16.23 3.07
CA LYS A 114 26.56 16.44 1.98
C LYS A 114 26.19 17.73 1.23
N ASN A 115 27.17 18.52 0.84
CA ASN A 115 26.96 19.83 0.18
C ASN A 115 27.27 19.84 -1.31
N ASP A 116 27.56 18.68 -1.91
CA ASP A 116 27.94 18.49 -3.32
C ASP A 116 26.92 17.68 -4.14
N LEU A 117 25.79 17.33 -3.53
CA LEU A 117 24.74 16.52 -4.17
C LEU A 117 23.91 17.36 -5.15
N LYS A 118 23.50 16.71 -6.25
CA LYS A 118 22.62 17.31 -7.25
C LYS A 118 21.52 16.33 -7.67
N TYR A 119 20.39 16.89 -7.99
CA TYR A 119 19.33 16.18 -8.69
C TYR A 119 19.68 15.94 -10.16
N SER A 120 18.92 15.09 -10.82
CA SER A 120 19.13 14.72 -12.22
C SER A 120 19.00 15.90 -13.19
N ASP A 121 18.26 16.94 -12.83
CA ASP A 121 18.12 18.19 -13.58
C ASP A 121 19.24 19.23 -13.30
N GLY A 122 20.17 18.90 -12.40
CA GLY A 122 21.34 19.71 -12.06
C GLY A 122 21.12 20.68 -10.88
N GLU A 123 19.91 20.82 -10.36
CA GLU A 123 19.64 21.59 -9.15
C GLU A 123 20.31 20.95 -7.91
N PRO A 124 20.85 21.75 -6.97
CA PRO A 124 21.47 21.19 -5.77
C PRO A 124 20.43 20.56 -4.84
N LEU A 125 20.80 19.44 -4.21
CA LEU A 125 20.05 18.89 -3.08
C LEU A 125 20.58 19.56 -1.80
N THR A 126 19.69 20.19 -1.03
CA THR A 126 20.04 21.03 0.12
C THR A 126 19.17 20.72 1.34
N MET A 127 19.43 21.42 2.45
CA MET A 127 18.60 21.35 3.66
C MET A 127 17.14 21.76 3.38
N ASN A 128 16.90 22.61 2.39
CA ASN A 128 15.54 22.98 1.96
C ASN A 128 14.72 21.72 1.57
N ASP A 129 15.33 20.83 0.78
CA ASP A 129 14.68 19.62 0.33
C ASP A 129 14.48 18.64 1.47
N VAL A 130 15.49 18.49 2.35
CA VAL A 130 15.40 17.60 3.52
C VAL A 130 14.24 18.02 4.43
N LEU A 131 14.11 19.31 4.74
CA LEU A 131 13.03 19.81 5.59
C LEU A 131 11.67 19.74 4.89
N PHE A 132 11.60 20.07 3.58
CA PHE A 132 10.38 19.91 2.81
C PHE A 132 9.85 18.48 2.91
N ASN A 133 10.69 17.47 2.66
CA ASN A 133 10.30 16.07 2.74
C ASN A 133 9.84 15.69 4.16
N MET A 134 10.55 16.13 5.21
CA MET A 134 10.13 15.86 6.58
C MET A 134 8.76 16.45 6.91
N TYR A 135 8.53 17.73 6.57
CA TYR A 135 7.25 18.38 6.86
C TYR A 135 6.11 17.82 6.03
N GLU A 136 6.38 17.33 4.82
CA GLU A 136 5.40 16.60 4.01
C GLU A 136 4.98 15.29 4.69
N TYR A 137 5.94 14.46 5.13
CA TYR A 137 5.63 13.21 5.85
C TYR A 137 4.96 13.42 7.22
N LEU A 138 5.19 14.58 7.84
CA LEU A 138 4.65 14.94 9.16
C LEU A 138 3.35 15.73 9.08
N ASP A 139 2.90 16.10 7.88
CA ASP A 139 1.63 16.79 7.70
C ASP A 139 0.44 15.92 8.19
N PRO A 140 -0.52 16.49 8.94
CA PRO A 140 -1.63 15.73 9.50
C PRO A 140 -2.56 15.11 8.46
N VAL A 141 -2.61 15.58 7.22
CA VAL A 141 -3.43 15.00 6.14
C VAL A 141 -2.65 14.12 5.17
N TYR A 142 -1.36 13.91 5.40
CA TYR A 142 -0.56 12.93 4.66
C TYR A 142 -1.11 11.50 4.89
N THR A 143 -1.28 10.74 3.81
CA THR A 143 -1.86 9.37 3.84
C THR A 143 -0.99 8.31 3.15
N GLY A 144 0.25 8.65 2.81
CA GLY A 144 1.21 7.69 2.24
C GLY A 144 1.72 6.67 3.26
N SER A 145 2.73 5.91 2.87
CA SER A 145 3.24 4.76 3.66
C SER A 145 4.16 5.13 4.83
N SER A 146 4.70 6.36 4.88
CA SER A 146 5.59 6.77 5.97
C SER A 146 4.86 6.82 7.32
N THR A 147 5.53 6.30 8.35
CA THR A 147 5.04 6.34 9.74
C THR A 147 5.86 7.30 10.62
N MET A 148 6.59 8.22 10.02
CA MET A 148 7.42 9.20 10.74
C MET A 148 6.60 10.01 11.76
N TYR A 149 5.34 10.30 11.45
CA TYR A 149 4.40 11.00 12.36
C TYR A 149 4.14 10.27 13.68
N SER A 150 4.43 8.98 13.75
CA SER A 150 4.23 8.17 14.97
C SER A 150 5.40 8.23 15.94
N ILE A 151 6.52 8.83 15.54
CA ILE A 151 7.68 9.06 16.41
C ILE A 151 7.37 10.24 17.33
N LYS A 152 7.77 10.15 18.58
CA LYS A 152 7.56 11.21 19.58
C LYS A 152 8.53 12.38 19.37
N ILE A 153 8.54 12.96 18.16
CA ILE A 153 9.35 14.17 17.90
C ILE A 153 8.80 15.31 18.77
N LYS A 154 9.69 15.98 19.47
CA LYS A 154 9.34 17.08 20.39
C LYS A 154 8.59 18.19 19.67
N GLY A 155 7.38 18.53 20.14
CA GLY A 155 6.52 19.54 19.54
C GLY A 155 5.72 19.07 18.30
N LEU A 156 5.88 17.83 17.84
CA LEU A 156 5.15 17.32 16.69
C LEU A 156 3.64 17.30 16.93
N LYS A 157 3.19 16.87 18.11
CA LYS A 157 1.77 16.84 18.45
C LYS A 157 1.15 18.23 18.44
N ASP A 158 1.86 19.21 18.99
CA ASP A 158 1.40 20.60 18.98
C ASP A 158 1.24 21.12 17.55
N TYR A 159 2.22 20.84 16.70
CA TYR A 159 2.17 21.18 15.26
C TYR A 159 0.99 20.50 14.57
N ARG A 160 0.84 19.18 14.70
CA ARG A 160 -0.21 18.39 14.00
C ARG A 160 -1.63 18.70 14.49
N THR A 161 -1.81 19.18 15.71
CA THR A 161 -3.12 19.53 16.27
C THR A 161 -3.40 21.03 16.30
N GLN A 162 -2.38 21.84 16.04
CA GLN A 162 -2.40 23.31 16.17
C GLN A 162 -2.84 23.78 17.56
N LYS A 163 -2.50 23.01 18.59
CA LYS A 163 -2.79 23.33 19.99
C LYS A 163 -1.56 23.08 20.86
N LYS A 164 -1.25 24.00 21.78
CA LYS A 164 -0.23 23.76 22.80
C LYS A 164 -0.78 22.81 23.85
N LEU A 165 -0.33 21.57 23.81
CA LEU A 165 -0.84 20.50 24.68
C LEU A 165 0.05 20.36 25.92
N SER A 166 -0.50 20.66 27.10
CA SER A 166 0.13 20.27 28.36
C SER A 166 -0.33 18.85 28.73
N GLY A 167 0.45 17.84 28.40
CA GLY A 167 0.14 16.42 28.68
C GLY A 167 0.04 15.52 27.45
N SER A 168 -0.50 14.31 27.61
CA SER A 168 -0.57 13.35 26.51
C SER A 168 -1.52 13.79 25.38
N GLY A 169 -1.00 14.47 24.37
CA GLY A 169 -1.73 14.93 23.20
C GLY A 169 -2.31 13.83 22.29
N VAL A 170 -2.13 12.56 22.65
CA VAL A 170 -2.71 11.40 21.95
C VAL A 170 -4.23 11.49 21.85
N LYS A 171 -4.88 11.92 22.93
CA LYS A 171 -6.35 12.04 22.94
C LYS A 171 -6.87 13.13 22.01
N GLU A 172 -6.15 14.23 21.82
CA GLU A 172 -6.58 15.32 20.97
C GLU A 172 -6.57 14.91 19.48
N GLU A 173 -5.53 14.22 19.03
CA GLU A 173 -5.47 13.72 17.65
C GLU A 173 -6.55 12.65 17.39
N GLU A 174 -6.83 11.79 18.37
CA GLU A 174 -7.95 10.84 18.31
C GLU A 174 -9.30 11.55 18.20
N ILE A 175 -9.50 12.62 18.95
CA ILE A 175 -10.72 13.45 18.90
C ILE A 175 -10.87 14.09 17.51
N ILE A 176 -9.79 14.67 16.98
CA ILE A 176 -9.80 15.27 15.64
C ILE A 176 -10.15 14.23 14.57
N ASN A 177 -9.54 13.04 14.61
CA ASN A 177 -9.81 11.98 13.67
C ASN A 177 -11.26 11.46 13.78
N SER A 178 -11.78 11.35 15.00
CA SER A 178 -13.18 10.93 15.23
C SER A 178 -14.18 11.99 14.75
N ASP A 179 -13.91 13.26 15.00
CA ASP A 179 -14.76 14.36 14.53
C ASP A 179 -14.74 14.45 13.00
N ALA A 180 -13.56 14.30 12.38
CA ALA A 180 -13.43 14.27 10.92
C ALA A 180 -14.25 13.13 10.28
N ALA A 181 -14.19 11.92 10.86
CA ALA A 181 -15.01 10.79 10.39
C ALA A 181 -16.51 11.04 10.57
N SER A 182 -16.91 11.69 11.67
CA SER A 182 -18.32 12.09 11.90
C SER A 182 -18.80 13.09 10.85
N ARG A 183 -18.00 14.12 10.55
CA ARG A 183 -18.33 15.13 9.52
C ARG A 183 -18.40 14.53 8.12
N ALA A 184 -17.51 13.61 7.77
CA ALA A 184 -17.60 12.86 6.51
C ALA A 184 -18.93 12.12 6.37
N LYS A 185 -19.38 11.50 7.45
CA LYS A 185 -20.67 10.82 7.52
C LYS A 185 -21.85 11.78 7.36
N GLU A 186 -21.81 12.96 7.99
CA GLU A 186 -22.84 13.99 7.83
C GLU A 186 -22.96 14.44 6.36
N ARG A 187 -21.85 14.61 5.67
CA ARG A 187 -21.82 14.98 4.25
C ARG A 187 -22.57 13.96 3.37
N ILE A 188 -22.33 12.67 3.59
CA ILE A 188 -23.02 11.60 2.87
C ILE A 188 -24.49 11.47 3.29
N ASN A 189 -24.78 11.62 4.58
CA ASN A 189 -26.15 11.56 5.10
C ASN A 189 -27.02 12.68 4.53
N PHE A 190 -26.48 13.85 4.28
CA PHE A 190 -27.22 14.93 3.67
C PHE A 190 -27.59 14.62 2.21
N LEU A 191 -26.70 14.01 1.43
CA LEU A 191 -27.05 13.51 0.08
C LEU A 191 -28.16 12.45 0.13
N LYS A 192 -28.12 11.54 1.12
CA LYS A 192 -29.18 10.54 1.32
C LYS A 192 -30.54 11.20 1.66
N LEU A 193 -30.50 12.24 2.49
CA LEU A 193 -31.70 12.98 2.88
C LEU A 193 -32.33 13.64 1.65
N ILE A 194 -31.54 14.38 0.87
CA ILE A 194 -32.02 15.03 -0.36
C ILE A 194 -32.62 13.98 -1.31
N TYR A 195 -31.99 12.86 -1.48
CA TYR A 195 -32.48 11.80 -2.36
C TYR A 195 -33.81 11.24 -1.88
N ARG A 196 -33.96 10.95 -0.58
CA ARG A 196 -35.21 10.41 0.00
C ARG A 196 -36.37 11.37 -0.10
N GLU A 197 -36.15 12.67 0.06
CA GLU A 197 -37.20 13.68 0.05
C GLU A 197 -37.60 14.12 -1.34
N LYS A 198 -36.67 14.14 -2.27
CA LYS A 198 -36.89 14.74 -3.61
C LYS A 198 -37.00 13.71 -4.73
N ALA A 199 -36.58 12.48 -4.50
CA ALA A 199 -36.76 11.42 -5.48
C ALA A 199 -38.24 11.11 -5.62
N VAL A 200 -38.71 11.05 -6.85
CA VAL A 200 -40.11 10.68 -7.13
C VAL A 200 -40.26 9.19 -6.84
N LEU A 201 -41.21 8.86 -5.96
CA LEU A 201 -41.67 7.48 -5.78
C LEU A 201 -42.21 6.95 -7.10
N SER A 202 -41.54 6.01 -7.73
CA SER A 202 -42.01 5.37 -8.95
C SER A 202 -42.73 4.08 -8.62
N GLY A 203 -44.03 4.05 -8.82
CA GLY A 203 -44.84 2.82 -8.72
C GLY A 203 -45.34 2.48 -7.31
N SER A 204 -46.02 1.36 -7.17
CA SER A 204 -46.64 0.86 -5.93
C SER A 204 -45.71 0.17 -4.95
N GLY A 205 -44.41 0.40 -5.02
CA GLY A 205 -43.40 -0.21 -4.18
C GLY A 205 -42.47 0.83 -3.50
N ASN A 206 -41.70 0.39 -2.51
CA ASN A 206 -40.73 1.20 -1.75
C ASN A 206 -39.46 1.58 -2.54
N SER A 207 -39.49 1.54 -3.88
CA SER A 207 -38.32 1.89 -4.69
C SER A 207 -38.35 3.37 -5.06
N TYR A 208 -37.33 4.10 -4.64
CA TYR A 208 -37.11 5.47 -5.02
C TYR A 208 -36.30 5.49 -6.33
N SER A 209 -36.76 6.22 -7.34
CA SER A 209 -35.99 6.46 -8.55
C SER A 209 -36.01 7.94 -8.92
N ALA A 210 -34.81 8.47 -9.20
CA ALA A 210 -34.68 9.77 -9.83
C ALA A 210 -33.61 9.70 -10.91
N THR A 211 -33.82 10.34 -12.04
CA THR A 211 -32.79 10.50 -13.05
C THR A 211 -31.71 11.47 -12.56
N GLU A 212 -30.52 11.40 -13.12
CA GLU A 212 -29.45 12.38 -12.83
C GLU A 212 -29.90 13.81 -13.03
N THR A 213 -30.68 14.09 -14.10
CA THR A 213 -31.24 15.42 -14.39
C THR A 213 -32.20 15.88 -13.30
N GLN A 214 -33.04 14.98 -12.79
CA GLN A 214 -33.96 15.31 -11.69
C GLN A 214 -33.19 15.60 -10.40
N MET A 215 -32.19 14.78 -10.06
CA MET A 215 -31.37 15.03 -8.87
C MET A 215 -30.60 16.35 -8.94
N ARG A 216 -30.00 16.67 -10.08
CA ARG A 216 -29.34 17.98 -10.29
C ARG A 216 -30.35 19.14 -10.14
N SER A 217 -31.57 18.99 -10.68
CA SER A 217 -32.61 19.97 -10.52
C SER A 217 -33.08 20.11 -9.07
N TYR A 218 -33.20 19.01 -8.33
CA TYR A 218 -33.56 19.06 -6.92
C TYR A 218 -32.50 19.76 -6.06
N ILE A 219 -31.24 19.48 -6.27
CA ILE A 219 -30.14 20.13 -5.55
C ILE A 219 -30.09 21.63 -5.85
N ASN A 220 -30.23 22.01 -7.11
CA ASN A 220 -30.17 23.41 -7.51
C ASN A 220 -31.39 24.23 -7.00
N ASN A 221 -32.54 23.59 -6.86
CA ASN A 221 -33.78 24.23 -6.39
C ASN A 221 -34.09 23.87 -4.92
N TRP A 222 -33.09 23.47 -4.14
CA TRP A 222 -33.26 23.18 -2.72
C TRP A 222 -33.66 24.48 -1.97
N GLU A 223 -34.86 24.52 -1.38
CA GLU A 223 -35.45 25.69 -0.72
C GLU A 223 -35.35 25.62 0.81
N GLU A 224 -35.09 24.45 1.36
CA GLU A 224 -34.97 24.24 2.79
C GLU A 224 -33.60 24.69 3.32
N GLU A 225 -33.51 24.95 4.62
CA GLU A 225 -32.27 25.31 5.28
C GLU A 225 -31.23 24.14 5.16
N ILE A 226 -30.01 24.49 4.79
CA ILE A 226 -28.93 23.51 4.73
C ILE A 226 -28.50 23.18 6.16
N PRO A 227 -28.50 21.90 6.56
CA PRO A 227 -28.16 21.52 7.93
C PRO A 227 -26.77 22.00 8.36
N SER A 228 -26.68 22.52 9.59
CA SER A 228 -25.40 22.97 10.16
C SER A 228 -24.32 21.88 10.16
N GLY A 229 -24.68 20.60 10.35
CA GLY A 229 -23.74 19.48 10.25
C GLY A 229 -23.10 19.35 8.87
N TYR A 230 -23.85 19.60 7.79
CA TYR A 230 -23.28 19.65 6.44
C TYR A 230 -22.40 20.88 6.24
N ILE A 231 -22.84 22.06 6.70
CA ILE A 231 -22.05 23.30 6.64
C ILE A 231 -20.70 23.12 7.31
N ASP A 232 -20.67 22.59 8.53
CA ASP A 232 -19.46 22.32 9.30
C ASP A 232 -18.56 21.25 8.65
N ALA A 233 -19.13 20.39 7.82
CA ALA A 233 -18.40 19.34 7.11
C ALA A 233 -17.77 19.81 5.78
N VAL A 234 -18.16 20.98 5.25
CA VAL A 234 -17.71 21.45 3.92
C VAL A 234 -17.05 22.83 3.94
N ALA A 235 -17.02 23.52 5.08
CA ALA A 235 -16.41 24.84 5.21
C ALA A 235 -15.87 25.09 6.62
N ASN A 236 -14.70 25.73 6.74
CA ASN A 236 -14.20 26.21 8.00
C ASN A 236 -14.95 27.49 8.46
N LYS A 237 -14.73 27.92 9.74
CA LYS A 237 -15.46 29.06 10.32
C LYS A 237 -15.24 30.39 9.60
N GLU A 238 -14.10 30.60 8.98
CA GLU A 238 -13.83 31.81 8.20
C GLU A 238 -14.56 31.77 6.87
N GLU A 239 -14.51 30.64 6.16
CA GLU A 239 -15.28 30.42 4.92
C GLU A 239 -16.80 30.57 5.15
N GLN A 240 -17.31 30.04 6.27
CA GLN A 240 -18.74 30.15 6.60
C GLN A 240 -19.24 31.59 6.70
N LYS A 241 -18.38 32.57 6.96
CA LYS A 241 -18.76 34.01 7.01
C LYS A 241 -19.07 34.59 5.64
N THR A 242 -18.57 33.98 4.57
CA THR A 242 -18.64 34.54 3.21
C THR A 242 -19.45 33.67 2.24
N LEU A 243 -19.61 32.39 2.53
CA LEU A 243 -20.34 31.46 1.68
C LEU A 243 -21.84 31.70 1.75
N THR A 244 -22.49 31.71 0.58
CA THR A 244 -23.94 31.86 0.41
C THR A 244 -24.64 30.48 0.31
N THR A 245 -25.95 30.47 0.38
CA THR A 245 -26.77 29.26 0.15
C THR A 245 -26.46 28.63 -1.23
N GLU A 246 -26.26 29.45 -2.25
CA GLU A 246 -25.92 28.96 -3.60
C GLU A 246 -24.53 28.32 -3.65
N ASP A 247 -23.57 28.82 -2.89
CA ASP A 247 -22.23 28.17 -2.77
C ASP A 247 -22.34 26.80 -2.12
N TYR A 248 -23.15 26.66 -1.07
CA TYR A 248 -23.40 25.34 -0.44
C TYR A 248 -24.15 24.38 -1.38
N LYS A 249 -25.14 24.86 -2.16
CA LYS A 249 -25.78 24.01 -3.19
C LYS A 249 -24.78 23.53 -4.24
N ALA A 250 -23.84 24.39 -4.64
CA ALA A 250 -22.75 23.99 -5.56
C ALA A 250 -21.85 22.91 -4.95
N LYS A 251 -21.56 22.97 -3.64
CA LYS A 251 -20.82 21.93 -2.93
C LYS A 251 -21.59 20.60 -2.88
N VAL A 252 -22.88 20.64 -2.59
CA VAL A 252 -23.77 19.45 -2.60
C VAL A 252 -23.81 18.83 -4.00
N LEU A 253 -23.92 19.65 -5.05
CA LEU A 253 -23.91 19.15 -6.43
C LEU A 253 -22.57 18.49 -6.78
N ALA A 254 -21.46 19.08 -6.34
CA ALA A 254 -20.13 18.49 -6.55
C ALA A 254 -19.99 17.13 -5.83
N ASP A 255 -20.53 17.01 -4.61
CA ASP A 255 -20.55 15.75 -3.87
C ASP A 255 -21.38 14.67 -4.56
N TYR A 256 -22.53 15.05 -5.09
CA TYR A 256 -23.38 14.16 -5.87
C TYR A 256 -22.66 13.68 -7.15
N GLU A 257 -22.06 14.60 -7.91
CA GLU A 257 -21.32 14.28 -9.13
C GLU A 257 -20.10 13.38 -8.85
N LEU A 258 -19.39 13.65 -7.76
CA LEU A 258 -18.27 12.81 -7.33
C LEU A 258 -18.72 11.39 -6.99
N THR A 259 -19.89 11.23 -6.33
CA THR A 259 -20.46 9.93 -6.03
C THR A 259 -20.73 9.11 -7.29
N LEU A 260 -21.38 9.72 -8.30
CA LEU A 260 -21.68 9.05 -9.56
C LEU A 260 -20.42 8.65 -10.32
N LYS A 261 -19.44 9.55 -10.35
CA LYS A 261 -18.17 9.32 -11.03
C LYS A 261 -17.42 8.15 -10.39
N THR A 262 -17.25 8.17 -9.07
CA THR A 262 -16.56 7.10 -8.34
C THR A 262 -17.22 5.74 -8.56
N PHE A 263 -18.55 5.70 -8.56
CA PHE A 263 -19.29 4.46 -8.82
C PHE A 263 -19.08 3.92 -10.23
N LYS A 264 -19.05 4.80 -11.25
CA LYS A 264 -18.78 4.38 -12.63
C LYS A 264 -17.37 3.83 -12.79
N GLU A 265 -16.39 4.46 -12.19
CA GLU A 265 -14.98 4.02 -12.20
C GLU A 265 -14.82 2.65 -11.52
N GLU A 266 -15.59 2.37 -10.46
CA GLU A 266 -15.61 1.02 -9.87
C GLU A 266 -16.18 -0.03 -10.82
N LEU A 267 -17.27 0.26 -11.53
CA LEU A 267 -17.82 -0.70 -12.49
C LEU A 267 -16.87 -0.97 -13.67
N GLU A 268 -16.09 0.01 -14.11
CA GLU A 268 -15.02 -0.17 -15.10
C GLU A 268 -13.93 -1.11 -14.58
N ALA A 269 -13.56 -0.97 -13.31
CA ALA A 269 -12.62 -1.86 -12.64
C ALA A 269 -13.21 -3.27 -12.45
N ASP A 270 -14.49 -3.38 -12.08
CA ASP A 270 -15.18 -4.66 -11.94
C ASP A 270 -15.31 -5.41 -13.27
N PHE A 271 -15.48 -4.70 -14.38
CA PHE A 271 -15.45 -5.32 -15.72
C PHE A 271 -14.08 -5.94 -16.01
N LYS A 272 -12.99 -5.23 -15.68
CA LYS A 272 -11.64 -5.76 -15.85
C LYS A 272 -11.42 -6.99 -14.94
N ALA A 273 -11.81 -6.92 -13.68
CA ALA A 273 -11.70 -8.03 -12.73
C ALA A 273 -12.51 -9.27 -13.17
N ALA A 274 -13.70 -9.07 -13.74
CA ALA A 274 -14.54 -10.16 -14.23
C ALA A 274 -13.86 -10.99 -15.34
N LYS A 275 -13.06 -10.35 -16.21
CA LYS A 275 -12.31 -11.06 -17.28
C LYS A 275 -11.41 -12.17 -16.71
N GLU A 276 -10.88 -11.94 -15.53
CA GLU A 276 -9.82 -12.73 -14.91
C GLU A 276 -10.34 -13.71 -13.83
N SER A 277 -11.64 -13.59 -13.47
CA SER A 277 -12.19 -14.23 -12.26
C SER A 277 -12.64 -15.69 -12.40
N TYR A 278 -12.73 -16.26 -13.60
CA TYR A 278 -13.34 -17.57 -13.78
C TYR A 278 -12.37 -18.57 -14.43
N ASP A 279 -11.75 -19.39 -13.58
CA ASP A 279 -10.78 -20.41 -14.04
C ASP A 279 -11.47 -21.60 -14.68
N VAL A 280 -11.48 -21.62 -16.02
CA VAL A 280 -12.09 -22.69 -16.84
C VAL A 280 -11.28 -24.00 -16.85
N THR A 281 -10.17 -24.07 -16.12
CA THR A 281 -9.43 -25.33 -15.92
C THR A 281 -10.01 -26.15 -14.78
N THR A 282 -10.78 -25.54 -13.89
CA THR A 282 -11.45 -26.22 -12.77
C THR A 282 -12.68 -27.01 -13.20
N ASP A 283 -13.01 -28.09 -12.50
CA ASP A 283 -14.19 -28.88 -12.80
C ASP A 283 -15.50 -28.08 -12.67
N LYS A 284 -15.51 -27.03 -11.83
CA LYS A 284 -16.63 -26.10 -11.69
C LYS A 284 -16.93 -25.36 -12.98
N TYR A 285 -15.91 -24.79 -13.62
CA TYR A 285 -16.08 -23.89 -14.76
C TYR A 285 -15.72 -24.49 -16.11
N LYS A 286 -14.98 -25.59 -16.15
CA LYS A 286 -14.59 -26.28 -17.38
C LYS A 286 -15.77 -26.66 -18.30
N PRO A 287 -16.92 -27.12 -17.81
CA PRO A 287 -18.10 -27.38 -18.66
C PRO A 287 -18.67 -26.13 -19.33
N TRP A 288 -18.32 -24.95 -18.81
CA TRP A 288 -18.85 -23.62 -19.21
C TRP A 288 -17.82 -22.75 -19.92
N ALA A 289 -16.71 -23.34 -20.38
CA ALA A 289 -15.62 -22.61 -21.03
C ALA A 289 -16.08 -21.81 -22.26
N LYS A 290 -17.13 -22.28 -22.95
CA LYS A 290 -17.69 -21.56 -24.12
C LYS A 290 -18.39 -20.26 -23.69
N GLU A 291 -19.23 -20.29 -22.69
CA GLU A 291 -19.96 -19.12 -22.16
C GLU A 291 -18.97 -18.17 -21.51
N LEU A 292 -18.02 -18.68 -20.75
CA LEU A 292 -16.98 -17.93 -20.06
C LEU A 292 -15.85 -17.44 -20.99
N SER A 293 -15.89 -17.71 -22.28
CA SER A 293 -15.05 -17.02 -23.26
C SER A 293 -15.52 -15.58 -23.58
N SER A 294 -16.74 -15.21 -23.18
CA SER A 294 -17.28 -13.86 -23.34
C SER A 294 -17.02 -13.01 -22.10
N ASP A 295 -16.26 -11.93 -22.26
CA ASP A 295 -15.99 -10.98 -21.16
C ASP A 295 -17.27 -10.30 -20.66
N ILE A 296 -18.23 -10.04 -21.54
CA ILE A 296 -19.54 -9.49 -21.19
C ILE A 296 -20.33 -10.50 -20.34
N PHE A 297 -20.28 -11.80 -20.69
CA PHE A 297 -20.91 -12.85 -19.89
C PHE A 297 -20.29 -12.91 -18.47
N LYS A 298 -18.96 -12.91 -18.41
CA LYS A 298 -18.22 -12.89 -17.14
C LYS A 298 -18.61 -11.68 -16.28
N PHE A 299 -18.70 -10.49 -16.88
CA PHE A 299 -19.08 -9.26 -16.17
C PHE A 299 -20.50 -9.34 -15.59
N PHE A 300 -21.49 -9.78 -16.36
CA PHE A 300 -22.85 -9.95 -15.85
C PHE A 300 -22.95 -11.06 -14.80
N LEU A 301 -22.11 -12.10 -14.90
CA LEU A 301 -22.00 -13.13 -13.85
C LEU A 301 -21.35 -12.53 -12.57
N TYR A 302 -20.33 -11.71 -12.73
CA TYR A 302 -19.62 -11.02 -11.63
C TYR A 302 -20.56 -10.06 -10.88
N GLU A 303 -21.38 -9.32 -11.62
CA GLU A 303 -22.35 -8.35 -11.10
C GLU A 303 -23.68 -8.99 -10.63
N GLY A 304 -23.82 -10.30 -10.76
CA GLY A 304 -24.99 -11.05 -10.28
C GLY A 304 -26.23 -11.00 -11.16
N TYR A 305 -26.13 -10.49 -12.39
CA TYR A 305 -27.21 -10.53 -13.39
C TYR A 305 -27.37 -11.95 -13.96
N ILE A 306 -26.27 -12.65 -14.10
CA ILE A 306 -26.25 -14.08 -14.42
C ILE A 306 -25.94 -14.80 -13.11
N THR A 307 -26.71 -15.80 -12.77
CA THR A 307 -26.52 -16.55 -11.52
C THR A 307 -26.38 -18.04 -11.77
N PRO A 308 -25.41 -18.70 -11.12
CA PRO A 308 -25.28 -20.14 -11.24
C PRO A 308 -26.35 -20.87 -10.42
N GLU A 309 -26.98 -21.88 -11.02
CA GLU A 309 -27.80 -22.86 -10.32
C GLU A 309 -26.93 -24.08 -10.03
N TYR A 310 -26.82 -24.42 -8.76
CA TYR A 310 -25.94 -25.50 -8.32
C TYR A 310 -26.69 -26.82 -8.18
N LYS A 311 -25.99 -27.94 -8.36
CA LYS A 311 -26.49 -29.28 -8.15
C LYS A 311 -26.96 -29.45 -6.70
N ASP A 312 -28.15 -30.01 -6.53
CA ASP A 312 -28.65 -30.37 -5.20
C ASP A 312 -28.19 -31.78 -4.84
N VAL A 313 -27.58 -31.94 -3.67
CA VAL A 313 -27.19 -33.22 -3.11
C VAL A 313 -27.80 -33.31 -1.70
N GLU A 314 -28.81 -34.15 -1.54
CA GLU A 314 -29.53 -34.39 -0.27
C GLU A 314 -30.08 -33.09 0.40
N GLY A 315 -30.62 -32.16 -0.39
CA GLY A 315 -31.17 -30.90 0.10
C GLY A 315 -30.10 -29.83 0.40
N LYS A 316 -28.85 -30.09 0.04
CA LYS A 316 -27.74 -29.09 0.08
C LYS A 316 -27.23 -28.79 -1.32
N LYS A 317 -26.96 -27.53 -1.59
CA LYS A 317 -26.40 -27.09 -2.87
C LYS A 317 -24.91 -27.39 -2.91
N ASP A 318 -24.50 -28.24 -3.85
CA ASP A 318 -23.09 -28.48 -4.16
C ASP A 318 -22.55 -27.30 -5.02
N ARG A 319 -21.83 -26.37 -4.38
CA ARG A 319 -21.32 -25.16 -4.99
C ARG A 319 -20.20 -25.38 -6.00
N ASN A 320 -19.65 -26.59 -6.06
CA ASN A 320 -18.62 -26.94 -7.04
C ASN A 320 -19.20 -27.45 -8.37
N HIS A 321 -20.50 -27.76 -8.43
CA HIS A 321 -21.16 -28.26 -9.64
C HIS A 321 -22.30 -27.33 -10.06
N ILE A 322 -22.05 -26.57 -11.14
CA ILE A 322 -23.06 -25.70 -11.78
C ILE A 322 -23.89 -26.54 -12.73
N VAL A 323 -25.20 -26.55 -12.54
CA VAL A 323 -26.16 -27.27 -13.41
C VAL A 323 -26.56 -26.40 -14.61
N LYS A 324 -26.73 -25.11 -14.38
CA LYS A 324 -27.01 -24.11 -15.42
C LYS A 324 -26.74 -22.71 -14.92
N PHE A 325 -26.67 -21.78 -15.85
CA PHE A 325 -26.71 -20.35 -15.55
C PHE A 325 -28.11 -19.80 -15.87
N ASN A 326 -28.66 -18.99 -14.96
CA ASN A 326 -29.92 -18.27 -15.13
C ASN A 326 -29.63 -16.82 -15.53
N GLY A 327 -30.49 -16.16 -16.32
CA GLY A 327 -30.33 -14.77 -16.77
C GLY A 327 -29.33 -14.60 -17.90
N THR A 328 -28.95 -15.65 -18.60
CA THR A 328 -27.90 -15.62 -19.65
C THR A 328 -28.26 -14.74 -20.85
N GLU A 329 -29.55 -14.49 -21.07
CA GLU A 329 -30.06 -13.64 -22.16
C GLU A 329 -29.58 -12.18 -22.06
N VAL A 330 -29.21 -11.72 -20.86
CA VAL A 330 -28.70 -10.34 -20.68
C VAL A 330 -27.37 -10.15 -21.45
N ALA A 331 -26.48 -11.12 -21.43
CA ALA A 331 -25.18 -11.00 -22.09
C ALA A 331 -25.29 -10.89 -23.62
N SER A 332 -26.31 -11.54 -24.23
CA SER A 332 -26.50 -11.51 -25.69
C SER A 332 -27.04 -10.17 -26.21
N GLN A 333 -27.46 -9.27 -25.31
CA GLN A 333 -28.02 -7.96 -25.69
C GLN A 333 -26.93 -6.90 -25.87
N TYR A 334 -25.69 -7.18 -25.43
CA TYR A 334 -24.58 -6.22 -25.46
C TYR A 334 -23.39 -6.79 -26.21
N THR A 335 -22.73 -5.91 -26.96
CA THR A 335 -21.58 -6.27 -27.79
C THR A 335 -20.33 -5.49 -27.44
N THR A 336 -20.46 -4.42 -26.61
CA THR A 336 -19.32 -3.61 -26.16
C THR A 336 -19.25 -3.56 -24.63
N GLU A 337 -18.05 -3.42 -24.10
CA GLU A 337 -17.76 -3.20 -22.69
C GLU A 337 -18.53 -2.00 -22.15
N ALA A 338 -18.43 -0.87 -22.84
CA ALA A 338 -19.10 0.38 -22.43
C ALA A 338 -20.61 0.24 -22.28
N ASP A 339 -21.27 -0.49 -23.19
CA ASP A 339 -22.72 -0.70 -23.13
C ASP A 339 -23.10 -1.61 -21.97
N ALA A 340 -22.30 -2.65 -21.69
CA ALA A 340 -22.52 -3.55 -20.55
C ALA A 340 -22.35 -2.80 -19.22
N ILE A 341 -21.29 -2.01 -19.07
CA ILE A 341 -21.05 -1.15 -17.90
C ILE A 341 -22.18 -0.13 -17.74
N ASN A 342 -22.58 0.56 -18.80
CA ASN A 342 -23.66 1.53 -18.75
C ASN A 342 -25.00 0.87 -18.36
N ARG A 343 -25.23 -0.39 -18.74
CA ARG A 343 -26.44 -1.13 -18.32
C ARG A 343 -26.43 -1.31 -16.80
N VAL A 344 -25.35 -1.83 -16.22
CA VAL A 344 -25.25 -2.07 -14.77
C VAL A 344 -25.31 -0.73 -14.01
N TYR A 345 -24.57 0.28 -14.46
CA TYR A 345 -24.59 1.61 -13.89
C TYR A 345 -26.02 2.18 -13.83
N ASN A 346 -26.72 2.20 -14.97
CA ASN A 346 -28.07 2.75 -15.04
C ASN A 346 -29.05 1.98 -14.16
N ASP A 347 -28.97 0.65 -14.13
CA ASP A 347 -29.87 -0.15 -13.32
C ASP A 347 -29.64 0.10 -11.82
N LYS A 348 -28.40 0.10 -11.36
CA LYS A 348 -28.07 0.31 -9.95
C LYS A 348 -28.40 1.75 -9.51
N ILE A 349 -28.09 2.75 -10.30
CA ILE A 349 -28.44 4.16 -10.00
C ILE A 349 -29.95 4.37 -10.02
N LYS A 350 -30.66 3.83 -11.02
CA LYS A 350 -32.12 3.94 -11.09
C LYS A 350 -32.84 3.17 -10.00
N ALA A 351 -32.35 1.95 -9.72
CA ALA A 351 -33.01 1.11 -8.73
C ALA A 351 -32.76 1.62 -7.31
N ASN A 352 -31.52 2.04 -7.00
CA ASN A 352 -31.20 2.39 -5.63
C ASN A 352 -29.93 3.24 -5.45
N LEU A 353 -29.94 4.51 -5.87
CA LEU A 353 -28.85 5.44 -5.54
C LEU A 353 -28.61 5.50 -4.01
N LEU A 354 -29.62 5.27 -3.19
CA LEU A 354 -29.51 5.25 -1.75
C LEU A 354 -28.59 4.11 -1.26
N ASP A 355 -28.62 2.94 -1.90
CA ASP A 355 -27.72 1.83 -1.58
C ASP A 355 -26.30 2.15 -2.01
N VAL A 356 -26.09 2.77 -3.16
CA VAL A 356 -24.78 3.26 -3.61
C VAL A 356 -24.19 4.26 -2.59
N LEU A 357 -24.97 5.27 -2.19
CA LEU A 357 -24.54 6.23 -1.16
C LEU A 357 -24.31 5.57 0.19
N THR A 358 -25.05 4.52 0.53
CA THR A 358 -24.86 3.79 1.79
C THR A 358 -23.58 2.99 1.76
N TYR A 359 -23.26 2.34 0.64
CA TYR A 359 -22.01 1.64 0.45
C TYR A 359 -20.81 2.59 0.60
N TYR A 360 -20.77 3.68 -0.14
CA TYR A 360 -19.68 4.67 -0.07
C TYR A 360 -19.61 5.40 1.28
N GLY A 361 -20.75 5.58 1.95
CA GLY A 361 -20.81 6.17 3.29
C GLY A 361 -20.28 5.27 4.41
N THR A 362 -20.17 3.96 4.15
CA THR A 362 -19.71 3.00 5.14
C THR A 362 -18.29 2.49 4.83
N TYR A 363 -17.99 2.21 3.56
CA TYR A 363 -16.81 1.43 3.17
C TYR A 363 -16.00 2.04 2.01
N GLY A 364 -16.46 3.16 1.42
CA GLY A 364 -15.95 3.58 0.13
C GLY A 364 -14.91 4.68 0.14
N THR A 365 -14.37 4.95 -1.02
CA THR A 365 -13.41 6.01 -1.33
C THR A 365 -13.91 7.40 -0.88
N LEU A 366 -15.21 7.69 -1.03
CA LEU A 366 -15.81 8.97 -0.60
C LEU A 366 -15.62 9.22 0.89
N THR A 367 -15.77 8.22 1.75
CA THR A 367 -15.59 8.40 3.19
C THR A 367 -14.15 8.80 3.51
N THR A 368 -13.17 8.22 2.83
CA THR A 368 -11.76 8.57 2.99
C THR A 368 -11.48 10.01 2.55
N LEU A 369 -11.94 10.39 1.37
CA LEU A 369 -11.79 11.76 0.84
C LEU A 369 -12.47 12.80 1.72
N TYR A 370 -13.70 12.54 2.15
CA TYR A 370 -14.43 13.47 3.01
C TYR A 370 -13.87 13.54 4.43
N THR A 371 -13.29 12.45 4.94
CA THR A 371 -12.59 12.46 6.24
C THR A 371 -11.34 13.34 6.18
N ALA A 372 -10.53 13.23 5.12
CA ALA A 372 -9.37 14.08 4.93
C ALA A 372 -9.76 15.57 4.81
N ALA A 373 -10.78 15.90 4.00
CA ALA A 373 -11.27 17.26 3.86
C ALA A 373 -11.87 17.81 5.17
N ALA A 374 -12.56 16.98 5.96
CA ALA A 374 -13.08 17.39 7.27
C ALA A 374 -11.97 17.63 8.29
N LYS A 375 -10.92 16.82 8.25
CA LYS A 375 -9.74 17.02 9.10
C LYS A 375 -9.04 18.35 8.82
N ASP A 376 -8.87 18.67 7.54
CA ASP A 376 -8.40 19.98 7.08
C ASP A 376 -9.23 21.12 7.72
N ILE A 377 -10.55 21.09 7.59
CA ILE A 377 -11.46 22.08 8.17
C ILE A 377 -11.28 22.21 9.69
N ILE A 378 -11.18 21.10 10.42
CA ILE A 378 -11.03 21.09 11.88
C ILE A 378 -9.70 21.73 12.30
N LEU A 379 -8.61 21.37 11.61
CA LEU A 379 -7.28 21.89 11.92
C LEU A 379 -7.17 23.39 11.64
N HIS A 380 -7.72 23.87 10.52
CA HIS A 380 -7.82 25.29 10.24
C HIS A 380 -8.66 26.03 11.28
N ASN A 381 -9.73 25.42 11.80
CA ASN A 381 -10.49 26.01 12.91
C ASN A 381 -9.72 26.04 14.24
N ASN A 382 -8.74 25.16 14.44
CA ASN A 382 -7.88 25.14 15.63
C ASN A 382 -6.75 26.19 15.54
N MET A 383 -6.34 26.60 14.33
CA MET A 383 -5.30 27.59 14.13
C MET A 383 -5.76 28.93 14.69
N GLY A 384 -5.08 29.41 15.77
CA GLY A 384 -5.21 30.79 16.24
C GLY A 384 -4.39 31.75 15.37
N GLU A 385 -4.35 33.05 15.73
CA GLU A 385 -3.46 34.01 15.08
C GLU A 385 -2.01 33.54 15.09
N GLY A 386 -1.45 33.24 13.90
CA GLY A 386 -0.07 32.78 13.69
C GLY A 386 0.18 31.29 13.82
N GLY A 387 -0.78 30.47 14.30
CA GLY A 387 -0.63 29.03 14.38
C GLY A 387 0.62 28.53 15.13
N ILE A 388 0.98 27.24 14.92
CA ILE A 388 2.25 26.64 15.33
C ILE A 388 3.01 26.30 14.05
N PRO A 389 3.94 27.16 13.61
CA PRO A 389 4.51 27.08 12.25
C PRO A 389 5.59 26.01 12.11
N ASN A 390 6.15 25.50 13.22
CA ASN A 390 7.26 24.55 13.19
C ASN A 390 7.14 23.47 14.27
N ILE A 391 7.93 22.43 14.10
CA ILE A 391 8.10 21.34 15.07
C ILE A 391 9.36 21.63 15.87
N SER A 392 9.22 21.95 17.15
CA SER A 392 10.33 22.45 17.99
C SER A 392 11.51 21.47 18.13
N GLY A 393 11.26 20.17 17.94
CA GLY A 393 12.29 19.13 17.94
C GLY A 393 13.02 18.95 16.60
N ILE A 394 12.67 19.69 15.55
CA ILE A 394 13.36 19.65 14.25
C ILE A 394 14.06 20.98 14.03
N LYS A 395 15.37 20.95 13.83
CA LYS A 395 16.18 22.15 13.64
C LYS A 395 17.20 21.95 12.54
N SER A 396 17.38 22.96 11.72
CA SER A 396 18.60 23.16 10.93
C SER A 396 19.52 24.06 11.69
N LEU A 397 20.63 23.52 12.24
CA LEU A 397 21.46 24.26 13.21
C LEU A 397 22.05 25.54 12.62
N GLY A 398 22.44 25.55 11.36
CA GLY A 398 23.00 26.74 10.68
C GLY A 398 21.99 27.87 10.49
N HIS A 399 20.69 27.61 10.59
CA HIS A 399 19.62 28.59 10.43
C HIS A 399 19.06 29.11 11.74
N THR A 400 19.58 28.65 12.89
CA THR A 400 19.18 29.13 14.22
C THR A 400 20.01 30.36 14.66
N GLU A 401 19.43 31.21 15.52
CA GLU A 401 20.15 32.37 16.09
C GLU A 401 21.41 31.96 16.86
N ASP A 402 21.35 30.85 17.60
CA ASP A 402 22.42 30.30 18.41
C ASP A 402 23.25 29.23 17.68
N ALA A 403 23.37 29.33 16.37
CA ALA A 403 24.06 28.31 15.54
C ALA A 403 25.51 28.10 16.04
N PRO A 404 25.90 26.86 16.42
CA PRO A 404 27.29 26.57 16.82
C PRO A 404 28.24 26.76 15.63
N ALA A 405 29.50 27.07 15.88
CA ALA A 405 30.49 27.16 14.81
C ALA A 405 30.87 25.79 14.25
N SER A 406 30.78 24.75 15.06
CA SER A 406 31.04 23.36 14.69
C SER A 406 30.34 22.40 15.61
N ILE A 407 30.14 21.16 15.15
CA ILE A 407 29.70 20.02 15.95
C ILE A 407 30.77 18.94 15.92
N THR A 408 30.83 18.12 16.97
CA THR A 408 31.78 17.01 17.07
C THR A 408 31.03 15.75 17.43
N PHE A 409 31.21 14.70 16.63
CA PHE A 409 30.67 13.38 16.82
C PHE A 409 31.74 12.43 17.38
N GLY A 410 31.33 11.44 18.17
CA GLY A 410 32.20 10.45 18.77
C GLY A 410 33.02 10.97 19.93
N THR A 411 33.86 10.11 20.48
CA THR A 411 34.73 10.40 21.62
C THR A 411 36.13 9.86 21.38
N GLY A 412 37.14 10.46 22.02
CA GLY A 412 38.52 10.01 21.97
C GLY A 412 39.13 10.02 20.57
N SER A 413 39.68 8.89 20.12
CA SER A 413 40.29 8.75 18.79
C SER A 413 39.26 8.73 17.63
N ASN A 414 37.99 8.58 17.94
CA ASN A 414 36.92 8.51 16.94
C ASN A 414 36.18 9.84 16.76
N MET A 415 36.73 10.93 17.29
CA MET A 415 36.16 12.28 17.15
C MET A 415 36.18 12.72 15.68
N ARG A 416 35.04 13.20 15.20
CA ARG A 416 34.87 13.82 13.89
C ARG A 416 34.20 15.17 14.08
N THR A 417 34.82 16.23 13.57
CA THR A 417 34.35 17.62 13.74
C THR A 417 33.93 18.20 12.40
N TYR A 418 32.77 18.78 12.34
CA TYR A 418 32.18 19.43 11.17
C TYR A 418 31.91 20.91 11.48
N LYS A 419 32.32 21.83 10.58
CA LYS A 419 31.90 23.22 10.62
C LYS A 419 30.45 23.35 10.19
N VAL A 420 29.67 24.13 10.92
CA VAL A 420 28.26 24.36 10.61
C VAL A 420 28.12 25.55 9.67
N ALA A 421 27.45 25.33 8.54
CA ALA A 421 27.17 26.39 7.56
C ALA A 421 26.17 27.40 8.13
N LYS A 422 26.53 28.69 8.07
CA LYS A 422 25.67 29.80 8.51
C LYS A 422 25.22 30.69 7.36
N GLU A 423 25.93 30.64 6.25
CA GLU A 423 25.66 31.42 5.05
C GLU A 423 25.30 30.44 3.90
N HIS A 424 24.23 30.77 3.21
CA HIS A 424 23.68 29.98 2.12
C HIS A 424 23.46 30.85 0.89
N ASP A 425 23.63 30.27 -0.28
CA ASP A 425 23.27 30.92 -1.54
C ASP A 425 21.74 30.97 -1.74
N ALA A 426 21.31 31.56 -2.86
CA ALA A 426 19.88 31.68 -3.19
C ALA A 426 19.14 30.35 -3.39
N LYS A 427 19.87 29.21 -3.54
CA LYS A 427 19.33 27.88 -3.67
C LYS A 427 19.38 27.10 -2.35
N GLY A 428 19.87 27.70 -1.27
CA GLY A 428 19.99 27.06 0.03
C GLY A 428 21.25 26.23 0.20
N LYS A 429 22.21 26.27 -0.73
CA LYS A 429 23.49 25.58 -0.60
C LYS A 429 24.46 26.37 0.30
N PRO A 430 25.23 25.71 1.22
CA PRO A 430 26.34 26.36 1.94
C PRO A 430 27.30 27.12 1.00
N VAL A 431 27.65 28.36 1.36
CA VAL A 431 28.57 29.19 0.56
C VAL A 431 30.01 28.66 0.59
N ASN A 432 30.42 28.07 1.72
CA ASN A 432 31.74 27.50 1.89
C ASN A 432 31.69 25.98 1.75
N ASP A 433 32.53 25.39 0.91
CA ASP A 433 32.53 23.95 0.63
C ASP A 433 32.98 23.07 1.83
N ASP A 434 33.67 23.66 2.85
CA ASP A 434 34.10 22.99 4.07
C ASP A 434 33.14 23.18 5.26
N GLU A 435 31.99 23.82 5.02
CA GLU A 435 30.90 23.98 5.96
C GLU A 435 29.71 23.11 5.54
N TYR A 436 28.96 22.60 6.50
CA TYR A 436 27.89 21.65 6.28
C TYR A 436 26.60 22.08 6.97
N ASP A 437 25.48 21.83 6.33
CA ASP A 437 24.19 21.82 7.00
C ASP A 437 24.09 20.68 7.98
N VAL A 438 23.46 20.93 9.12
CA VAL A 438 23.24 19.94 10.17
C VAL A 438 21.76 19.93 10.56
N LEU A 439 21.12 18.81 10.30
CA LEU A 439 19.77 18.51 10.80
C LEU A 439 19.86 17.93 12.21
N GLU A 440 19.15 18.55 13.16
CA GLU A 440 18.98 17.99 14.51
C GLU A 440 17.50 17.63 14.72
N ILE A 441 17.26 16.38 15.17
CA ILE A 441 15.93 15.88 15.51
C ILE A 441 15.95 15.40 16.95
N THR A 442 15.10 15.97 17.81
CA THR A 442 14.92 15.58 19.20
C THR A 442 13.61 14.82 19.36
N ILE A 443 13.68 13.63 19.91
CA ILE A 443 12.50 12.84 20.30
C ILE A 443 12.38 12.76 21.83
N GLU A 444 11.14 12.66 22.32
CA GLU A 444 10.86 12.37 23.73
C GLU A 444 11.05 10.88 23.98
N GLY A 445 11.87 10.53 24.94
CA GLY A 445 12.19 9.15 25.27
C GLY A 445 13.16 8.50 24.27
N VAL A 446 12.95 7.21 24.04
CA VAL A 446 13.71 6.38 23.10
C VAL A 446 12.75 5.73 22.11
N ASP A 447 13.18 5.55 20.87
CA ASP A 447 12.47 4.80 19.84
C ASP A 447 13.50 4.11 18.93
N PRO A 448 13.70 2.78 19.04
CA PRO A 448 14.67 2.04 18.23
C PRO A 448 14.38 2.10 16.73
N LYS A 449 13.14 2.40 16.33
CA LYS A 449 12.73 2.53 14.94
C LYS A 449 13.00 3.91 14.36
N ALA A 450 13.17 4.95 15.18
CA ALA A 450 13.26 6.33 14.71
C ALA A 450 14.30 6.52 13.62
N ILE A 451 15.49 5.91 13.75
CA ILE A 451 16.58 6.02 12.78
C ILE A 451 16.17 5.51 11.38
N TYR A 452 15.34 4.45 11.31
CA TYR A 452 14.86 3.91 10.04
C TYR A 452 13.81 4.82 9.39
N ASN A 453 12.98 5.51 10.18
CA ASN A 453 12.06 6.52 9.66
C ASN A 453 12.81 7.78 9.19
N PHE A 454 13.97 8.09 9.80
CA PHE A 454 14.82 9.19 9.38
C PHE A 454 15.71 8.84 8.18
N SER A 455 15.61 7.63 7.64
CA SER A 455 16.29 7.17 6.41
C SER A 455 15.47 7.41 5.15
N PHE A 456 14.48 8.31 5.19
CA PHE A 456 13.58 8.62 4.07
C PHE A 456 14.33 9.10 2.83
N SER A 457 13.77 8.86 1.64
CA SER A 457 14.28 9.41 0.38
C SER A 457 14.02 10.92 0.31
N VAL A 458 14.95 11.68 -0.27
CA VAL A 458 14.86 13.13 -0.38
C VAL A 458 14.50 13.53 -1.81
N ALA A 459 13.22 13.80 -2.03
CA ALA A 459 12.69 14.27 -3.30
C ALA A 459 12.90 15.79 -3.47
N PRO A 460 13.06 16.29 -4.72
CA PRO A 460 13.34 17.70 -5.00
C PRO A 460 12.14 18.61 -4.71
N ALA A 461 12.29 19.52 -3.77
CA ALA A 461 11.21 20.45 -3.40
C ALA A 461 10.74 21.28 -4.60
N HIS A 462 11.65 21.77 -5.45
CA HIS A 462 11.30 22.59 -6.63
C HIS A 462 10.44 21.88 -7.67
N ILE A 463 10.31 20.55 -7.62
CA ILE A 463 9.41 19.75 -8.46
C ILE A 463 8.07 19.48 -7.75
N TYR A 464 8.11 19.14 -6.46
CA TYR A 464 6.95 18.64 -5.73
C TYR A 464 6.17 19.72 -4.99
N THR A 465 6.68 20.96 -4.90
CA THR A 465 5.93 22.07 -4.32
C THR A 465 6.08 23.38 -5.10
N THR A 466 5.08 24.23 -4.97
CA THR A 466 5.11 25.64 -5.43
C THR A 466 5.11 26.60 -4.24
N GLU A 467 5.07 26.08 -3.01
CA GLU A 467 5.09 26.88 -1.79
C GLU A 467 6.52 27.36 -1.48
N GLU A 468 6.62 28.51 -0.85
CA GLU A 468 7.90 29.12 -0.49
C GLU A 468 8.65 28.30 0.57
N ILE A 469 9.97 28.19 0.40
CA ILE A 469 10.87 27.64 1.42
C ILE A 469 11.75 28.76 1.96
N ASP A 470 11.61 29.02 3.25
CA ASP A 470 12.42 29.98 4.02
C ASP A 470 12.53 29.45 5.45
N ILE A 471 13.59 28.68 5.69
CA ILE A 471 13.79 27.96 6.96
C ILE A 471 13.81 28.94 8.15
N LYS A 472 14.42 30.12 8.00
CA LYS A 472 14.49 31.12 9.06
C LYS A 472 13.14 31.67 9.46
N ASN A 473 12.20 31.73 8.54
CA ASN A 473 10.82 32.15 8.76
C ASN A 473 9.84 30.98 8.93
N ASN A 474 10.33 29.75 9.17
CA ASN A 474 9.53 28.55 9.36
C ASN A 474 8.61 28.23 8.18
N LYS A 475 9.07 28.45 6.95
CA LYS A 475 8.40 28.03 5.73
C LYS A 475 9.16 26.85 5.12
N PHE A 476 8.50 25.75 4.97
CA PHE A 476 9.12 24.46 4.58
C PHE A 476 8.57 23.90 3.26
N GLY A 477 7.89 24.73 2.44
CA GLY A 477 7.37 24.30 1.16
C GLY A 477 6.11 23.43 1.25
N VAL A 478 5.51 23.27 2.43
CA VAL A 478 4.30 22.50 2.66
C VAL A 478 3.15 23.42 3.05
N LYS A 479 1.99 23.20 2.49
CA LYS A 479 0.78 23.87 2.90
C LYS A 479 0.08 23.01 3.96
N PHE A 480 0.23 23.42 5.20
CA PHE A 480 -0.23 22.68 6.37
C PHE A 480 -1.69 22.26 6.27
N ALA A 481 -1.95 20.98 6.49
CA ALA A 481 -3.28 20.34 6.54
C ALA A 481 -4.19 20.72 5.35
N ASP A 482 -3.63 20.86 4.15
CA ASP A 482 -4.38 21.18 2.93
C ASP A 482 -4.49 19.94 2.02
N SER A 483 -5.65 19.27 2.07
CA SER A 483 -5.91 18.10 1.23
C SER A 483 -5.88 18.42 -0.27
N ALA A 484 -6.16 19.66 -0.66
CA ALA A 484 -6.09 20.07 -2.06
C ALA A 484 -4.63 20.27 -2.50
N PHE A 485 -3.74 20.72 -1.62
CA PHE A 485 -2.31 20.74 -1.86
C PHE A 485 -1.78 19.33 -2.07
N GLN A 486 -2.14 18.38 -1.21
CA GLN A 486 -1.76 16.98 -1.35
C GLN A 486 -2.20 16.39 -2.70
N SER A 487 -3.45 16.60 -3.10
CA SER A 487 -4.00 15.99 -4.32
C SER A 487 -3.62 16.73 -5.61
N ASN A 488 -3.47 18.05 -5.57
CA ASN A 488 -3.29 18.84 -6.80
C ASN A 488 -1.85 19.26 -7.06
N VAL A 489 -1.00 19.28 -6.02
CA VAL A 489 0.41 19.68 -6.12
C VAL A 489 1.32 18.48 -5.95
N ILE A 490 1.33 17.86 -4.75
CA ILE A 490 2.20 16.69 -4.48
C ILE A 490 1.86 15.53 -5.41
N GLN A 491 0.57 15.21 -5.57
CA GLN A 491 0.07 14.15 -6.45
C GLN A 491 -0.48 14.68 -7.78
N SER A 492 0.07 15.79 -8.29
CA SER A 492 -0.28 16.23 -9.65
C SER A 492 0.02 15.15 -10.68
N GLN A 493 -0.70 15.12 -11.78
CA GLN A 493 -0.52 14.12 -12.84
C GLN A 493 0.97 13.96 -13.23
N ARG A 494 1.67 15.07 -13.41
CA ARG A 494 3.12 15.04 -13.73
C ARG A 494 3.92 14.35 -12.63
N ASN A 495 3.66 14.66 -11.35
CA ASN A 495 4.41 14.14 -10.20
C ASN A 495 4.08 12.68 -9.87
N VAL A 496 2.94 12.18 -10.34
CA VAL A 496 2.54 10.77 -10.25
C VAL A 496 3.17 9.94 -11.37
N GLU A 497 3.26 10.52 -12.59
CA GLU A 497 3.68 9.77 -13.78
C GLU A 497 5.20 9.67 -13.96
N VAL A 498 5.98 10.67 -13.48
CA VAL A 498 7.42 10.74 -13.76
C VAL A 498 8.19 11.17 -12.51
N PRO A 499 8.94 10.27 -11.86
CA PRO A 499 9.74 10.59 -10.69
C PRO A 499 11.00 11.38 -11.07
N VAL A 500 11.39 12.34 -10.22
CA VAL A 500 12.65 13.10 -10.31
C VAL A 500 13.38 12.99 -8.98
N GLY A 501 14.70 12.81 -9.01
CA GLY A 501 15.50 12.68 -7.81
C GLY A 501 17.00 12.72 -8.08
N ALA A 502 17.79 12.38 -7.08
CA ALA A 502 19.25 12.38 -7.10
C ALA A 502 19.85 10.96 -7.25
N GLY A 503 19.05 9.96 -7.62
CA GLY A 503 19.47 8.56 -7.77
C GLY A 503 20.35 8.29 -9.00
N ALA A 504 20.81 7.04 -9.12
CA ALA A 504 21.73 6.63 -10.20
C ALA A 504 21.15 6.80 -11.60
N PHE A 505 19.84 6.71 -11.73
CA PHE A 505 19.16 6.84 -13.02
C PHE A 505 18.14 7.97 -13.01
N MET A 506 17.86 8.52 -14.17
CA MET A 506 16.82 9.50 -14.39
C MET A 506 15.82 9.00 -15.43
N ALA A 507 14.56 9.43 -15.27
CA ALA A 507 13.50 9.13 -16.20
C ALA A 507 13.81 9.68 -17.60
N THR A 508 13.51 8.89 -18.64
CA THR A 508 13.68 9.28 -20.05
C THR A 508 12.61 8.63 -20.92
N ASP A 509 12.72 8.74 -22.22
CA ASP A 509 11.91 8.05 -23.22
C ASP A 509 12.78 7.25 -24.20
N GLU A 510 12.17 6.68 -25.23
CA GLU A 510 12.89 5.96 -26.29
C GLU A 510 13.94 6.83 -26.99
N ASN A 511 13.76 8.16 -27.00
CA ASN A 511 14.64 9.14 -27.64
C ASN A 511 15.69 9.75 -26.71
N ASN A 512 15.74 9.30 -25.44
CA ASN A 512 16.59 9.81 -24.36
C ASN A 512 16.33 11.28 -23.98
N SER A 513 15.07 11.70 -23.99
CA SER A 513 14.65 13.05 -23.57
C SER A 513 14.94 13.27 -22.08
N ASP A 514 15.31 14.48 -21.68
CA ASP A 514 15.59 14.85 -20.28
C ASP A 514 14.33 15.06 -19.45
N ASN A 515 13.20 15.33 -20.08
CA ASN A 515 11.92 15.58 -19.43
C ASN A 515 10.79 14.87 -20.20
N PRO A 516 10.65 13.56 -20.10
CA PRO A 516 9.65 12.80 -20.83
C PRO A 516 8.24 13.08 -20.30
N ALA A 517 7.24 12.96 -21.17
CA ALA A 517 5.85 12.84 -20.72
C ALA A 517 5.65 11.45 -20.06
N GLY A 518 4.71 11.32 -19.14
CA GLY A 518 4.43 10.05 -18.47
C GLY A 518 4.16 8.89 -19.41
N SER A 519 3.36 9.12 -20.46
CA SER A 519 3.07 8.12 -21.50
C SER A 519 4.27 7.76 -22.40
N ALA A 520 5.35 8.52 -22.36
CA ALA A 520 6.60 8.23 -23.04
C ALA A 520 7.63 7.58 -22.10
N PHE A 521 7.63 7.96 -20.81
CA PHE A 521 8.44 7.35 -19.76
C PHE A 521 8.02 5.88 -19.53
N TRP A 522 6.74 5.63 -19.38
CA TRP A 522 6.16 4.28 -19.32
C TRP A 522 5.30 4.02 -20.57
N LYS A 523 5.85 3.28 -21.49
CA LYS A 523 5.23 3.00 -22.80
C LYS A 523 5.31 1.52 -23.14
N SER A 524 4.21 0.91 -23.55
CA SER A 524 4.16 -0.48 -24.02
C SER A 524 4.79 -1.47 -23.02
N ASN A 525 4.48 -1.32 -21.72
CA ASN A 525 5.01 -2.14 -20.63
C ASN A 525 6.53 -2.00 -20.39
N VAL A 526 7.15 -0.93 -20.88
CA VAL A 526 8.58 -0.62 -20.65
C VAL A 526 8.70 0.74 -19.99
N VAL A 527 9.46 0.83 -18.92
CA VAL A 527 9.87 2.06 -18.25
C VAL A 527 11.31 2.40 -18.66
N TYR A 528 11.54 3.65 -19.06
CA TYR A 528 12.78 4.06 -19.71
C TYR A 528 13.65 4.92 -18.81
N TYR A 529 14.90 4.52 -18.62
CA TYR A 529 15.89 5.27 -17.85
C TYR A 529 17.16 5.49 -18.63
N LYS A 530 17.86 6.55 -18.27
CA LYS A 530 19.27 6.80 -18.64
C LYS A 530 20.08 7.12 -17.38
N ALA A 531 21.42 6.99 -17.48
CA ALA A 531 22.31 7.35 -16.41
C ALA A 531 22.12 8.81 -15.97
N ASN A 532 22.07 9.05 -14.67
CA ASN A 532 22.13 10.38 -14.11
C ASN A 532 23.60 10.82 -14.02
N GLU A 533 24.03 11.76 -14.84
CA GLU A 533 25.40 12.26 -14.85
C GLU A 533 25.74 13.11 -13.60
N ASN A 534 24.74 13.53 -12.84
CA ASN A 534 24.87 14.26 -11.58
C ASN A 534 24.90 13.33 -10.34
N PHE A 535 24.77 12.00 -10.52
CA PHE A 535 24.87 11.05 -9.43
C PHE A 535 26.26 11.06 -8.81
N MET A 536 26.34 10.85 -7.49
CA MET A 536 27.60 10.93 -6.73
C MET A 536 28.66 9.89 -7.10
N PHE A 537 28.27 8.79 -7.79
CA PHE A 537 29.17 7.76 -8.30
C PHE A 537 29.04 7.65 -9.82
N GLU A 538 30.07 7.09 -10.49
CA GLU A 538 29.99 6.82 -11.92
C GLU A 538 28.93 5.75 -12.21
N VAL A 539 27.95 6.06 -13.03
CA VAL A 539 26.95 5.11 -13.53
C VAL A 539 27.45 4.45 -14.81
N LYS A 540 27.78 3.17 -14.75
CA LYS A 540 28.39 2.43 -15.87
C LYS A 540 27.41 2.13 -17.00
N ALA A 541 26.20 1.69 -16.66
CA ALA A 541 25.13 1.47 -17.64
C ALA A 541 24.53 2.80 -18.12
N LYS A 542 24.67 3.12 -19.38
CA LYS A 542 24.15 4.40 -19.92
C LYS A 542 22.62 4.40 -20.10
N LYS A 543 22.02 3.23 -20.30
CA LYS A 543 20.57 3.06 -20.48
C LYS A 543 20.09 1.84 -19.70
N LEU A 544 18.98 2.00 -19.01
CA LEU A 544 18.29 0.96 -18.29
C LEU A 544 16.82 0.91 -18.71
N ARG A 545 16.24 -0.27 -18.76
CA ARG A 545 14.82 -0.49 -19.01
C ARG A 545 14.26 -1.39 -17.92
N LEU A 546 13.10 -1.04 -17.36
CA LEU A 546 12.29 -2.00 -16.64
C LEU A 546 11.19 -2.48 -17.57
N GLN A 547 11.13 -3.76 -17.82
CA GLN A 547 10.13 -4.38 -18.69
C GLN A 547 9.16 -5.20 -17.86
N VAL A 548 7.88 -4.91 -17.99
CA VAL A 548 6.83 -5.73 -17.38
C VAL A 548 6.76 -7.07 -18.07
N VAL A 549 7.02 -8.13 -17.32
CA VAL A 549 7.01 -9.52 -17.79
C VAL A 549 6.25 -10.37 -16.81
N SER A 550 5.31 -11.20 -17.30
CA SER A 550 4.65 -12.16 -16.41
C SER A 550 5.64 -13.20 -15.90
N SER A 551 5.45 -13.65 -14.68
CA SER A 551 6.33 -14.66 -14.04
C SER A 551 6.44 -15.95 -14.84
N THR A 552 5.40 -16.34 -15.59
CA THR A 552 5.37 -17.51 -16.46
C THR A 552 6.27 -17.40 -17.72
N ASN A 553 6.50 -16.17 -18.20
CA ASN A 553 7.29 -15.92 -19.40
C ASN A 553 8.72 -15.47 -19.08
N ALA A 554 9.06 -15.27 -17.82
CA ALA A 554 10.32 -14.67 -17.40
C ALA A 554 11.56 -15.41 -17.94
N ILE A 555 11.60 -16.75 -17.81
CA ILE A 555 12.75 -17.55 -18.26
C ILE A 555 12.88 -17.55 -19.79
N ASP A 556 11.78 -17.60 -20.53
CA ASP A 556 11.80 -17.53 -21.98
C ASP A 556 12.30 -16.16 -22.48
N LYS A 557 11.91 -15.08 -21.79
CA LYS A 557 12.40 -13.72 -22.09
C LYS A 557 13.89 -13.55 -21.78
N LEU A 558 14.37 -14.15 -20.68
CA LEU A 558 15.80 -14.20 -20.37
C LEU A 558 16.58 -15.03 -21.42
N ARG A 559 16.05 -16.19 -21.78
CA ARG A 559 16.68 -17.09 -22.80
C ARG A 559 16.76 -16.43 -24.16
N SER A 560 15.73 -15.72 -24.58
CA SER A 560 15.72 -14.99 -25.86
C SER A 560 16.61 -13.74 -25.86
N GLY A 561 17.08 -13.28 -24.70
CA GLY A 561 17.83 -12.03 -24.55
C GLY A 561 16.98 -10.77 -24.62
N GLU A 562 15.66 -10.90 -24.53
CA GLU A 562 14.73 -9.76 -24.42
C GLU A 562 14.89 -9.03 -23.09
N VAL A 563 15.13 -9.80 -22.00
CA VAL A 563 15.55 -9.27 -20.70
C VAL A 563 16.92 -9.86 -20.31
N ASP A 564 17.67 -9.13 -19.48
CA ASP A 564 19.00 -9.54 -18.99
C ASP A 564 18.98 -10.07 -17.57
N TYR A 565 17.96 -9.67 -16.80
CA TYR A 565 17.81 -10.01 -15.39
C TYR A 565 16.33 -10.24 -15.06
N ILE A 566 16.06 -11.32 -14.34
CA ILE A 566 14.70 -11.73 -13.95
C ILE A 566 14.64 -12.16 -12.48
N THR A 567 13.43 -12.08 -11.93
CA THR A 567 13.08 -12.60 -10.61
C THR A 567 11.89 -13.58 -10.72
N PRO A 568 12.09 -14.77 -11.33
CA PRO A 568 11.00 -15.71 -11.55
C PRO A 568 10.55 -16.35 -10.23
N GLN A 569 9.36 -16.93 -10.20
CA GLN A 569 8.90 -17.71 -9.06
C GLN A 569 9.84 -18.90 -8.81
N PHE A 570 10.20 -19.16 -7.56
CA PHE A 570 11.14 -20.22 -7.18
C PHE A 570 10.43 -21.58 -7.13
N THR A 571 9.82 -21.98 -8.26
CA THR A 571 9.22 -23.30 -8.43
C THR A 571 10.29 -24.32 -8.79
N LYS A 572 9.98 -25.62 -8.59
CA LYS A 572 10.85 -26.70 -9.01
C LYS A 572 11.15 -26.67 -10.51
N ALA A 573 10.12 -26.43 -11.33
CA ALA A 573 10.28 -26.38 -12.79
C ALA A 573 11.23 -25.26 -13.21
N ASN A 574 11.04 -24.05 -12.69
CA ASN A 574 11.90 -22.90 -12.98
C ASN A 574 13.35 -23.14 -12.52
N SER A 575 13.55 -23.74 -11.34
CA SER A 575 14.87 -24.10 -10.83
C SER A 575 15.60 -25.10 -11.72
N GLU A 576 14.93 -26.18 -12.15
CA GLU A 576 15.50 -27.20 -13.04
C GLU A 576 15.82 -26.60 -14.42
N GLU A 577 14.93 -25.76 -14.94
CA GLU A 577 15.12 -25.09 -16.22
C GLU A 577 16.35 -24.18 -16.21
N LEU A 578 16.47 -23.28 -15.22
CA LEU A 578 17.61 -22.37 -15.10
C LEU A 578 18.93 -23.12 -14.89
N LYS A 579 18.95 -24.18 -14.08
CA LYS A 579 20.12 -25.07 -13.94
C LYS A 579 20.56 -25.65 -15.29
N SER A 580 19.64 -26.03 -16.16
CA SER A 580 19.96 -26.55 -17.49
C SER A 580 20.63 -25.51 -18.40
N MET A 581 20.48 -24.22 -18.09
CA MET A 581 21.01 -23.10 -18.84
C MET A 581 22.37 -22.58 -18.33
N GLU A 582 22.89 -23.06 -17.20
CA GLU A 582 24.17 -22.61 -16.61
C GLU A 582 25.34 -22.69 -17.59
N SER A 583 25.46 -23.78 -18.36
CA SER A 583 26.51 -23.93 -19.39
C SER A 583 26.47 -22.88 -20.49
N GLN A 584 25.32 -22.20 -20.65
CA GLN A 584 25.13 -21.13 -21.62
C GLN A 584 25.47 -19.75 -21.07
N GLY A 585 25.82 -19.65 -19.78
CA GLY A 585 26.20 -18.40 -19.09
C GLY A 585 25.10 -17.78 -18.26
N PHE A 586 23.99 -18.52 -18.01
CA PHE A 586 22.97 -18.06 -17.08
C PHE A 586 23.36 -18.39 -15.65
N THR A 587 23.26 -17.42 -14.77
CA THR A 587 23.67 -17.52 -13.37
C THR A 587 22.46 -17.29 -12.47
N THR A 588 22.34 -18.03 -11.38
CA THR A 588 21.28 -17.90 -10.40
C THR A 588 21.83 -17.55 -9.04
N LEU A 589 21.11 -16.71 -8.30
CA LEU A 589 21.34 -16.37 -6.90
C LEU A 589 20.02 -16.48 -6.15
N ASP A 590 20.06 -16.67 -4.84
CA ASP A 590 18.87 -16.67 -4.01
C ASP A 590 19.11 -16.06 -2.62
N ALA A 591 18.05 -15.45 -2.06
CA ALA A 591 18.05 -14.98 -0.67
C ALA A 591 16.64 -15.08 -0.07
N TRP A 592 16.55 -15.31 1.25
CA TRP A 592 15.28 -15.17 1.96
C TRP A 592 14.76 -13.75 1.84
N GLN A 593 13.47 -13.60 1.54
CA GLN A 593 12.81 -12.28 1.54
C GLN A 593 12.62 -11.77 2.96
N LEU A 594 12.61 -10.45 3.13
CA LEU A 594 12.15 -9.83 4.38
C LEU A 594 10.64 -9.96 4.55
N GLY A 595 9.90 -10.00 3.44
CA GLY A 595 8.45 -10.08 3.44
C GLY A 595 7.92 -11.50 3.67
N TYR A 596 6.62 -11.61 3.88
CA TYR A 596 5.91 -12.88 4.00
C TYR A 596 4.51 -12.81 3.39
N GLY A 597 4.01 -13.96 2.92
CA GLY A 597 2.65 -14.10 2.40
C GLY A 597 1.64 -14.39 3.49
N TYR A 598 0.47 -13.77 3.40
CA TYR A 598 -0.61 -13.90 4.38
C TYR A 598 -1.99 -13.91 3.73
N VAL A 599 -2.99 -14.35 4.50
CA VAL A 599 -4.40 -14.15 4.20
C VAL A 599 -4.96 -13.12 5.16
N GLY A 600 -5.59 -12.09 4.62
CA GLY A 600 -6.28 -11.06 5.38
C GLY A 600 -7.80 -11.23 5.37
N ILE A 601 -8.47 -10.82 6.45
CA ILE A 601 -9.93 -10.84 6.60
C ILE A 601 -10.39 -9.50 7.17
N ASN A 602 -11.28 -8.82 6.47
CA ASN A 602 -11.84 -7.54 6.91
C ASN A 602 -12.96 -7.75 7.95
N ALA A 603 -12.74 -7.32 9.18
CA ALA A 603 -13.72 -7.44 10.24
C ALA A 603 -14.98 -6.57 10.01
N GLY A 604 -14.90 -5.52 9.22
CA GLY A 604 -16.07 -4.72 8.82
C GLY A 604 -16.97 -5.43 7.79
N LYS A 605 -16.38 -6.27 6.92
CA LYS A 605 -17.08 -7.05 5.89
C LYS A 605 -17.45 -8.46 6.34
N VAL A 606 -16.69 -9.02 7.27
CA VAL A 606 -16.95 -10.30 7.96
C VAL A 606 -17.00 -10.03 9.46
N PRO A 607 -18.07 -9.41 9.96
CA PRO A 607 -18.10 -8.80 11.29
C PRO A 607 -18.01 -9.79 12.44
N ASN A 608 -18.47 -11.02 12.25
CA ASN A 608 -18.44 -11.99 13.33
C ASN A 608 -17.06 -12.66 13.46
N ILE A 609 -16.47 -12.60 14.66
CA ILE A 609 -15.14 -13.15 14.92
C ILE A 609 -15.09 -14.68 14.80
N TYR A 610 -16.17 -15.38 15.09
CA TYR A 610 -16.22 -16.85 14.95
C TYR A 610 -16.29 -17.26 13.49
N THR A 611 -16.97 -16.47 12.63
CA THR A 611 -16.95 -16.64 11.17
C THR A 611 -15.54 -16.47 10.62
N ARG A 612 -14.81 -15.44 11.05
CA ARG A 612 -13.41 -15.24 10.63
C ARG A 612 -12.51 -16.41 11.08
N ARG A 613 -12.66 -16.86 12.32
CA ARG A 613 -11.93 -18.04 12.83
C ARG A 613 -12.29 -19.33 12.10
N ALA A 614 -13.55 -19.49 11.68
CA ALA A 614 -13.97 -20.64 10.88
C ALA A 614 -13.33 -20.62 9.47
N ILE A 615 -13.21 -19.44 8.85
CA ILE A 615 -12.49 -19.26 7.59
C ILE A 615 -11.01 -19.68 7.76
N MET A 616 -10.33 -19.19 8.80
CA MET A 616 -8.93 -19.55 9.06
C MET A 616 -8.78 -21.05 9.35
N ALA A 617 -9.69 -21.65 10.12
CA ALA A 617 -9.67 -23.09 10.43
C ALA A 617 -9.87 -23.98 9.19
N ALA A 618 -10.47 -23.46 8.13
CA ALA A 618 -10.63 -24.18 6.87
C ALA A 618 -9.37 -24.12 5.97
N MET A 619 -8.38 -23.31 6.28
CA MET A 619 -7.19 -23.10 5.45
C MET A 619 -6.05 -24.00 5.86
N ASP A 620 -5.34 -24.55 4.86
CA ASP A 620 -4.09 -25.28 5.03
C ASP A 620 -2.93 -24.50 4.40
N ALA A 621 -2.16 -23.82 5.22
CA ALA A 621 -1.01 -23.03 4.77
C ALA A 621 0.06 -23.89 4.05
N LYS A 622 0.14 -25.22 4.37
CA LYS A 622 1.11 -26.13 3.75
C LYS A 622 0.93 -26.26 2.26
N LEU A 623 -0.28 -26.04 1.75
CA LEU A 623 -0.56 -26.07 0.32
C LEU A 623 0.18 -24.98 -0.46
N ALA A 624 0.44 -23.82 0.15
CA ALA A 624 1.25 -22.78 -0.47
C ALA A 624 2.71 -23.21 -0.65
N LYS A 625 3.24 -24.01 0.27
CA LYS A 625 4.62 -24.51 0.20
C LYS A 625 4.86 -25.43 -0.99
N SER A 626 3.85 -26.20 -1.40
CA SER A 626 3.95 -27.13 -2.54
C SER A 626 4.11 -26.42 -3.89
N TYR A 627 3.83 -25.12 -3.94
CA TYR A 627 4.03 -24.29 -5.13
C TYR A 627 5.51 -24.02 -5.43
N TYR A 628 6.37 -24.02 -4.41
CA TYR A 628 7.77 -23.65 -4.48
C TYR A 628 8.72 -24.85 -4.54
N GLU A 629 9.94 -24.61 -5.00
CA GLU A 629 11.06 -25.58 -4.92
C GLU A 629 11.32 -25.97 -3.46
N ALA A 630 11.71 -27.22 -3.23
CA ALA A 630 12.01 -27.72 -1.89
C ALA A 630 13.13 -26.91 -1.22
N GLY A 631 12.87 -26.43 0.00
CA GLY A 631 13.85 -25.65 0.78
C GLY A 631 13.85 -24.14 0.46
N THR A 632 12.98 -23.66 -0.43
CA THR A 632 12.91 -22.24 -0.78
C THR A 632 11.68 -21.52 -0.24
N CYS A 633 10.80 -22.26 0.42
CA CYS A 633 9.61 -21.76 1.10
C CYS A 633 9.41 -22.47 2.42
N GLU A 634 9.05 -21.75 3.45
CA GLU A 634 8.65 -22.28 4.74
C GLU A 634 7.28 -21.73 5.16
N ILE A 635 6.54 -22.54 5.92
CA ILE A 635 5.28 -22.10 6.54
C ILE A 635 5.64 -21.31 7.79
N ILE A 636 4.98 -20.18 7.98
CA ILE A 636 5.21 -19.31 9.13
C ILE A 636 4.04 -19.37 10.10
N GLU A 637 4.37 -19.34 11.38
CA GLU A 637 3.41 -19.44 12.48
C GLU A 637 2.94 -18.08 13.00
N TRP A 638 3.74 -17.04 12.78
CA TRP A 638 3.52 -15.72 13.35
C TRP A 638 3.48 -14.65 12.25
N PRO A 639 2.69 -13.58 12.41
CA PRO A 639 2.61 -12.47 11.45
C PRO A 639 3.87 -11.59 11.51
N MET A 640 5.01 -12.19 11.21
CA MET A 640 6.33 -11.57 11.17
C MET A 640 7.27 -12.39 10.28
N SER A 641 8.23 -11.73 9.65
CA SER A 641 9.27 -12.39 8.86
C SER A 641 10.14 -13.30 9.73
N THR A 642 10.44 -14.52 9.26
CA THR A 642 11.31 -15.45 9.98
C THR A 642 12.77 -14.99 10.03
N VAL A 643 13.17 -14.06 9.18
CA VAL A 643 14.51 -13.45 9.25
C VAL A 643 14.61 -12.34 10.30
N SER A 644 13.48 -11.91 10.84
CA SER A 644 13.45 -10.95 11.94
C SER A 644 14.01 -11.56 13.23
N TRP A 645 14.86 -10.81 13.92
CA TRP A 645 15.37 -11.20 15.24
C TRP A 645 14.25 -11.37 16.30
N ALA A 646 13.08 -10.75 16.10
CA ALA A 646 11.93 -10.84 17.01
C ALA A 646 10.97 -11.98 16.67
N TYR A 647 11.22 -12.74 15.59
CA TYR A 647 10.37 -13.91 15.27
C TYR A 647 10.44 -14.93 16.41
N PRO A 648 9.31 -15.43 16.94
CA PRO A 648 9.27 -16.29 18.11
C PRO A 648 9.99 -17.65 17.89
N ARG A 649 11.13 -17.83 18.54
CA ARG A 649 11.92 -19.05 18.52
C ARG A 649 12.30 -19.48 19.94
N ASP A 650 12.40 -20.79 20.15
CA ASP A 650 12.92 -21.35 21.38
C ASP A 650 14.48 -21.20 21.48
N SER A 651 15.06 -21.61 22.58
CA SER A 651 16.52 -21.55 22.80
C SER A 651 17.33 -22.43 21.83
N ALA A 652 16.70 -23.39 21.16
CA ALA A 652 17.32 -24.23 20.14
C ALA A 652 17.15 -23.64 18.72
N GLY A 653 16.48 -22.49 18.59
CA GLY A 653 16.21 -21.84 17.32
C GLY A 653 14.97 -22.34 16.57
N ASN A 654 14.19 -23.26 17.15
CA ASN A 654 12.96 -23.75 16.54
C ASN A 654 11.83 -22.74 16.68
N THR A 655 10.96 -22.66 15.70
CA THR A 655 9.75 -21.84 15.77
C THR A 655 8.85 -22.30 16.93
N ILE A 656 8.41 -21.36 17.76
CA ILE A 656 7.40 -21.61 18.79
C ILE A 656 6.04 -21.60 18.10
N ALA A 657 5.27 -22.68 18.27
CA ALA A 657 3.91 -22.76 17.71
C ALA A 657 3.00 -21.67 18.33
N ASN A 658 2.16 -21.08 17.51
CA ASN A 658 1.19 -20.06 17.94
C ASN A 658 -0.13 -20.64 18.50
N GLY A 659 -0.27 -21.97 18.48
CA GLY A 659 -1.50 -22.66 18.87
C GLY A 659 -2.57 -22.69 17.77
N HIS A 660 -2.25 -22.23 16.57
CA HIS A 660 -3.15 -22.29 15.43
C HIS A 660 -2.98 -23.62 14.70
N GLU A 661 -4.05 -24.42 14.63
CA GLU A 661 -4.02 -25.70 13.95
C GLU A 661 -4.42 -25.53 12.50
N TYR A 662 -3.48 -25.79 11.58
CA TYR A 662 -3.77 -25.83 10.15
C TYR A 662 -4.43 -27.15 9.76
N THR A 663 -5.41 -27.07 8.84
CA THR A 663 -6.01 -28.24 8.24
C THR A 663 -4.97 -28.96 7.37
N GLN A 664 -4.76 -30.26 7.60
CA GLN A 664 -3.84 -31.07 6.81
C GLN A 664 -4.58 -31.76 5.67
N TRP A 665 -4.39 -31.27 4.45
CA TRP A 665 -4.96 -31.83 3.25
C TRP A 665 -3.91 -32.59 2.45
N THR A 666 -4.17 -33.82 2.11
CA THR A 666 -3.25 -34.62 1.31
C THR A 666 -3.54 -34.54 -0.18
N ASP A 667 -4.81 -34.42 -0.59
CA ASP A 667 -5.22 -34.41 -1.99
C ASP A 667 -6.38 -33.46 -2.27
N LEU A 668 -6.40 -32.88 -3.50
CA LEU A 668 -7.50 -32.11 -4.07
C LEU A 668 -8.40 -33.06 -4.89
N ASP A 669 -9.35 -33.69 -4.24
CA ASP A 669 -10.43 -34.38 -4.98
C ASP A 669 -11.67 -33.45 -5.00
N GLU A 670 -11.97 -32.88 -6.16
CA GLU A 670 -13.14 -31.99 -6.33
C GLU A 670 -14.45 -32.77 -6.34
N ASN A 671 -14.38 -34.10 -6.50
CA ASN A 671 -15.51 -35.01 -6.50
C ASN A 671 -15.72 -35.74 -5.18
N GLU A 672 -15.13 -35.23 -4.07
CA GLU A 672 -15.30 -35.86 -2.76
C GLU A 672 -16.77 -35.94 -2.35
N THR A 673 -17.20 -37.15 -1.97
CA THR A 673 -18.54 -37.39 -1.42
C THR A 673 -18.62 -36.84 0.01
N LYS A 674 -19.86 -36.72 0.50
CA LYS A 674 -20.10 -36.35 1.91
C LYS A 674 -19.40 -37.30 2.89
N GLU A 675 -19.47 -38.61 2.65
CA GLU A 675 -18.82 -39.64 3.47
C GLU A 675 -17.29 -39.46 3.43
N SER A 676 -16.72 -39.20 2.26
CA SER A 676 -15.29 -38.98 2.08
C SER A 676 -14.78 -37.75 2.85
N MET A 677 -15.52 -36.62 2.86
CA MET A 677 -15.19 -35.44 3.65
C MET A 677 -15.21 -35.69 5.15
N GLU A 678 -16.27 -36.39 5.66
CA GLU A 678 -16.39 -36.71 7.08
C GLU A 678 -15.31 -37.69 7.53
N ASP A 679 -14.93 -38.65 6.70
CA ASP A 679 -13.90 -39.63 7.01
C ASP A 679 -12.49 -39.04 6.97
N LYS A 680 -12.20 -38.18 6.00
CA LYS A 680 -10.86 -37.58 5.82
C LYS A 680 -10.58 -36.41 6.77
N TYR A 681 -11.59 -35.60 7.12
CA TYR A 681 -11.41 -34.34 7.83
C TYR A 681 -12.32 -34.15 9.06
N PRO A 682 -12.53 -35.16 9.88
CA PRO A 682 -13.50 -35.13 10.97
C PRO A 682 -13.20 -34.03 12.01
N ASP A 683 -11.94 -33.85 12.35
CA ASP A 683 -11.51 -32.85 13.36
C ASP A 683 -11.71 -31.43 12.86
N THR A 684 -11.32 -31.16 11.61
CA THR A 684 -11.50 -29.84 10.98
C THR A 684 -12.97 -29.47 10.85
N LEU A 685 -13.79 -30.40 10.35
CA LEU A 685 -15.23 -30.17 10.21
C LEU A 685 -15.89 -29.95 11.57
N THR A 686 -15.48 -30.71 12.60
CA THR A 686 -15.95 -30.52 13.99
C THR A 686 -15.57 -29.14 14.52
N LYS A 687 -14.31 -28.73 14.35
CA LYS A 687 -13.82 -27.40 14.79
C LYS A 687 -14.61 -26.28 14.11
N ILE A 688 -14.79 -26.33 12.80
CA ILE A 688 -15.56 -25.31 12.06
C ILE A 688 -17.02 -25.29 12.51
N ARG A 689 -17.66 -26.44 12.66
CA ARG A 689 -19.04 -26.53 13.16
C ARG A 689 -19.19 -25.96 14.57
N ASP A 690 -18.23 -26.17 15.46
CA ASP A 690 -18.25 -25.62 16.81
C ASP A 690 -18.08 -24.09 16.81
N LEU A 691 -17.28 -23.54 15.91
CA LEU A 691 -17.21 -22.09 15.68
C LEU A 691 -18.54 -21.55 15.15
N MET A 692 -19.15 -22.22 14.16
CA MET A 692 -20.46 -21.84 13.60
C MET A 692 -21.60 -21.85 14.65
N LYS A 693 -21.54 -22.76 15.64
CA LYS A 693 -22.52 -22.77 16.74
C LYS A 693 -22.46 -21.53 17.64
N ARG A 694 -21.33 -20.80 17.63
CA ARG A 694 -21.14 -19.56 18.41
C ARG A 694 -21.55 -18.32 17.64
N GLU A 695 -21.90 -18.47 16.38
CA GLU A 695 -22.34 -17.35 15.52
C GLU A 695 -23.79 -16.95 15.86
N PRO A 696 -24.14 -15.66 15.70
CA PRO A 696 -25.54 -15.24 15.68
C PRO A 696 -26.34 -15.94 14.56
N LYS A 697 -27.65 -16.13 14.77
CA LYS A 697 -28.50 -16.90 13.85
C LYS A 697 -28.57 -16.40 12.40
N ASN A 698 -28.23 -15.15 12.13
CA ASN A 698 -28.40 -14.48 10.83
C ASN A 698 -27.05 -14.02 10.24
N VAL A 699 -25.95 -14.72 10.54
CA VAL A 699 -24.66 -14.42 9.92
C VAL A 699 -24.67 -14.80 8.44
N SER A 700 -24.22 -13.91 7.58
CA SER A 700 -24.02 -14.21 6.16
C SER A 700 -22.76 -15.07 5.99
N HIS A 701 -22.90 -16.13 5.22
CA HIS A 701 -21.80 -16.96 4.77
C HIS A 701 -21.52 -16.80 3.26
N ASP A 702 -21.96 -15.69 2.68
CA ASP A 702 -21.60 -15.30 1.31
C ASP A 702 -20.24 -14.57 1.34
N ILE A 703 -19.18 -15.29 1.01
CA ILE A 703 -17.80 -14.82 1.17
C ILE A 703 -17.03 -14.90 -0.15
N THR A 704 -16.34 -13.84 -0.49
CA THR A 704 -15.41 -13.82 -1.62
C THR A 704 -13.97 -13.87 -1.11
N PHE A 705 -13.21 -14.84 -1.62
CA PHE A 705 -11.76 -14.92 -1.46
C PHE A 705 -11.11 -14.31 -2.69
N THR A 706 -10.38 -13.22 -2.49
CA THR A 706 -9.78 -12.42 -3.57
C THR A 706 -8.29 -12.70 -3.69
N ILE A 707 -7.83 -12.94 -4.91
CA ILE A 707 -6.41 -13.04 -5.27
C ILE A 707 -6.07 -11.83 -6.15
N ALA A 708 -5.01 -11.11 -5.77
CA ALA A 708 -4.52 -10.01 -6.60
C ALA A 708 -3.84 -10.53 -7.88
N GLY A 709 -4.04 -9.83 -9.00
CA GLY A 709 -3.39 -10.12 -10.27
C GLY A 709 -4.31 -10.71 -11.32
N SER A 710 -3.72 -11.10 -12.45
CA SER A 710 -4.40 -11.49 -13.67
C SER A 710 -4.61 -13.00 -13.84
N SER A 711 -3.93 -13.83 -13.06
CA SER A 711 -4.05 -15.29 -13.14
C SER A 711 -4.25 -15.91 -11.76
N ILE A 712 -5.45 -16.38 -11.53
CA ILE A 712 -5.85 -16.97 -10.25
C ILE A 712 -5.06 -18.24 -9.90
N SER A 713 -4.76 -19.08 -10.90
CA SER A 713 -4.09 -20.37 -10.70
C SER A 713 -2.59 -20.26 -10.46
N GLU A 714 -1.99 -19.12 -10.79
CA GLU A 714 -0.55 -18.88 -10.66
C GLU A 714 -0.15 -18.30 -9.30
N HIS A 715 -1.11 -18.05 -8.42
CA HIS A 715 -0.82 -17.51 -7.10
C HIS A 715 -0.62 -18.64 -6.08
N PRO A 716 0.45 -18.61 -5.25
CA PRO A 716 0.73 -19.70 -4.28
C PRO A 716 -0.39 -19.96 -3.27
N THR A 717 -1.19 -18.97 -2.94
CA THR A 717 -2.33 -19.09 -2.02
C THR A 717 -3.60 -19.62 -2.71
N TYR A 718 -3.62 -19.74 -4.05
CA TYR A 718 -4.81 -20.21 -4.77
C TYR A 718 -5.28 -21.60 -4.30
N THR A 719 -4.37 -22.54 -4.17
CA THR A 719 -4.70 -23.89 -3.69
C THR A 719 -5.22 -23.86 -2.25
N VAL A 720 -4.67 -22.99 -1.39
CA VAL A 720 -5.19 -22.77 -0.02
C VAL A 720 -6.63 -22.28 -0.05
N PHE A 721 -6.93 -21.26 -0.85
CA PHE A 721 -8.27 -20.69 -0.98
C PHE A 721 -9.26 -21.66 -1.58
N ARG A 722 -8.87 -22.37 -2.66
CA ARG A 722 -9.71 -23.33 -3.33
C ARG A 722 -10.14 -24.46 -2.39
N LYS A 723 -9.22 -24.99 -1.58
CA LYS A 723 -9.51 -26.02 -0.58
C LYS A 723 -10.38 -25.50 0.55
N ALA A 724 -10.07 -24.34 1.10
CA ALA A 724 -10.89 -23.74 2.14
C ALA A 724 -12.33 -23.49 1.65
N ALA A 725 -12.48 -22.97 0.42
CA ALA A 725 -13.79 -22.78 -0.19
C ALA A 725 -14.56 -24.10 -0.36
N GLN A 726 -13.89 -25.17 -0.74
CA GLN A 726 -14.49 -26.49 -0.87
C GLN A 726 -15.08 -26.99 0.45
N ILE A 727 -14.32 -26.90 1.56
CA ILE A 727 -14.81 -27.28 2.90
C ILE A 727 -15.97 -26.40 3.35
N LEU A 728 -15.82 -25.09 3.25
CA LEU A 728 -16.85 -24.18 3.73
C LEU A 728 -18.14 -24.34 2.91
N ASN A 729 -18.03 -24.53 1.59
CA ASN A 729 -19.18 -24.82 0.72
C ASN A 729 -19.83 -26.15 1.06
N TYR A 730 -19.04 -27.18 1.40
CA TYR A 730 -19.58 -28.44 1.90
C TYR A 730 -20.41 -28.25 3.18
N LEU A 731 -19.98 -27.32 4.07
CA LEU A 731 -20.72 -26.98 5.29
C LEU A 731 -21.92 -26.03 5.04
N GLY A 732 -22.21 -25.69 3.78
CA GLY A 732 -23.38 -24.92 3.38
C GLY A 732 -23.13 -23.42 3.22
N TRP A 733 -21.86 -22.99 3.22
CA TRP A 733 -21.49 -21.60 2.90
C TRP A 733 -21.60 -21.35 1.39
N ASN A 734 -21.46 -20.09 0.99
CA ASN A 734 -21.33 -19.67 -0.39
C ASN A 734 -20.00 -18.93 -0.58
N VAL A 735 -18.92 -19.69 -0.72
CA VAL A 735 -17.57 -19.14 -0.87
C VAL A 735 -17.13 -19.21 -2.33
N GLU A 736 -16.69 -18.08 -2.87
CA GLU A 736 -16.10 -18.00 -4.20
C GLU A 736 -14.66 -17.53 -4.13
N VAL A 737 -13.81 -18.05 -5.03
CA VAL A 737 -12.42 -17.58 -5.20
C VAL A 737 -12.36 -16.80 -6.49
N LYS A 738 -11.92 -15.54 -6.44
CA LYS A 738 -11.86 -14.63 -7.60
C LYS A 738 -10.48 -13.99 -7.73
N ALA A 739 -10.00 -13.81 -8.97
CA ALA A 739 -8.91 -12.91 -9.27
C ALA A 739 -9.42 -11.47 -9.31
N ASP A 740 -8.58 -10.51 -8.95
CA ASP A 740 -8.92 -9.09 -9.02
C ASP A 740 -7.66 -8.26 -9.26
N SER A 741 -7.54 -7.68 -10.45
CA SER A 741 -6.42 -6.81 -10.81
C SER A 741 -6.44 -5.47 -10.04
N GLN A 742 -7.59 -5.10 -9.46
CA GLN A 742 -7.75 -3.91 -8.62
C GLN A 742 -7.70 -4.22 -7.11
N ALA A 743 -7.27 -5.43 -6.75
CA ALA A 743 -7.26 -5.87 -5.34
C ALA A 743 -6.48 -4.90 -4.43
N LEU A 744 -5.36 -4.35 -4.86
CA LEU A 744 -4.56 -3.40 -4.07
C LEU A 744 -5.33 -2.09 -3.81
N THR A 745 -6.02 -1.56 -4.81
CA THR A 745 -6.88 -0.38 -4.65
C THR A 745 -8.06 -0.69 -3.71
N LYS A 746 -8.70 -1.84 -3.88
CA LYS A 746 -9.80 -2.28 -3.01
C LYS A 746 -9.34 -2.56 -1.58
N LEU A 747 -8.10 -3.01 -1.37
CA LEU A 747 -7.49 -3.13 -0.05
C LEU A 747 -7.35 -1.78 0.64
N SER A 748 -6.82 -0.78 -0.06
CA SER A 748 -6.60 0.56 0.50
C SER A 748 -7.89 1.24 0.95
N THR A 749 -9.03 0.86 0.37
CA THR A 749 -10.36 1.36 0.74
C THR A 749 -11.11 0.48 1.74
N GLY A 750 -10.58 -0.72 2.06
CA GLY A 750 -11.24 -1.69 2.93
C GLY A 750 -12.46 -2.37 2.28
N SER A 751 -12.43 -2.56 0.96
CA SER A 751 -13.57 -3.09 0.21
C SER A 751 -13.60 -4.61 0.10
N LEU A 752 -12.49 -5.31 0.31
CA LEU A 752 -12.39 -6.77 0.23
C LEU A 752 -12.88 -7.46 1.50
N GLN A 753 -13.40 -8.70 1.36
CA GLN A 753 -13.80 -9.54 2.50
C GLN A 753 -12.63 -10.37 3.00
N VAL A 754 -12.07 -11.22 2.12
CA VAL A 754 -10.90 -12.09 2.37
C VAL A 754 -9.97 -11.98 1.18
N TRP A 755 -8.68 -11.87 1.42
CA TRP A 755 -7.70 -11.71 0.34
C TRP A 755 -6.37 -12.39 0.66
N ALA A 756 -5.61 -12.70 -0.38
CA ALA A 756 -4.23 -13.12 -0.29
C ALA A 756 -3.31 -11.97 -0.71
N ALA A 757 -2.29 -11.69 0.10
CA ALA A 757 -1.30 -10.68 -0.17
C ALA A 757 0.06 -11.02 0.48
N ALA A 758 1.05 -10.17 0.28
CA ALA A 758 2.34 -10.27 0.96
C ALA A 758 2.73 -8.90 1.53
N TRP A 759 3.38 -8.92 2.68
CA TRP A 759 4.02 -7.75 3.27
C TRP A 759 5.47 -7.65 2.83
N GLY A 760 5.95 -6.44 2.56
CA GLY A 760 7.34 -6.12 2.72
C GLY A 760 7.62 -5.84 4.20
N SER A 761 8.64 -6.46 4.79
CA SER A 761 9.02 -6.20 6.18
C SER A 761 10.14 -5.17 6.27
N THR A 762 10.18 -4.42 7.35
CA THR A 762 11.25 -3.49 7.69
C THR A 762 12.32 -4.18 8.56
N ILE A 763 13.50 -3.59 8.66
CA ILE A 763 14.61 -4.08 9.47
C ILE A 763 14.21 -4.15 10.95
N ASP A 764 13.64 -3.08 11.46
CA ASP A 764 13.03 -3.10 12.80
C ASP A 764 11.64 -3.73 12.73
N PRO A 765 11.33 -4.71 13.58
CA PRO A 765 10.06 -5.45 13.55
C PRO A 765 8.88 -4.66 14.14
N ASP A 766 8.79 -3.37 13.88
CA ASP A 766 7.71 -2.54 14.35
C ASP A 766 6.37 -2.92 13.70
N MET A 767 5.34 -3.04 14.52
CA MET A 767 3.98 -3.42 14.10
C MET A 767 3.02 -2.22 13.98
N TYR A 768 3.50 -0.98 14.20
CA TYR A 768 2.64 0.19 14.28
C TYR A 768 1.86 0.46 13.00
N GLN A 769 2.54 0.49 11.87
CA GLN A 769 1.92 0.81 10.57
C GLN A 769 0.75 -0.10 10.27
N VAL A 770 0.91 -1.40 10.54
CA VAL A 770 -0.02 -2.43 10.08
C VAL A 770 -1.17 -2.64 11.07
N TYR A 771 -0.92 -2.51 12.39
CA TYR A 771 -1.89 -2.96 13.40
C TYR A 771 -2.24 -1.94 14.48
N HIS A 772 -1.53 -0.80 14.56
CA HIS A 772 -1.83 0.15 15.63
C HIS A 772 -3.11 0.93 15.34
N LYS A 773 -3.97 1.09 16.36
CA LYS A 773 -5.27 1.79 16.22
C LYS A 773 -5.17 3.23 15.69
N ASN A 774 -4.04 3.90 15.89
CA ASN A 774 -3.81 5.28 15.45
C ASN A 774 -2.97 5.36 14.18
N SER A 775 -2.67 4.22 13.53
CA SER A 775 -2.05 4.24 12.21
C SER A 775 -2.98 4.90 11.20
N THR A 776 -2.42 5.75 10.34
CA THR A 776 -3.13 6.37 9.20
C THR A 776 -2.89 5.60 7.90
N ALA A 777 -2.10 4.53 7.95
CA ALA A 777 -1.85 3.68 6.79
C ALA A 777 -3.14 2.98 6.32
N THR A 778 -3.27 2.79 5.03
CA THR A 778 -4.45 2.12 4.42
C THR A 778 -4.62 0.66 4.86
N SER A 779 -3.54 0.01 5.34
CA SER A 779 -3.59 -1.35 5.89
C SER A 779 -4.61 -1.52 7.01
N VAL A 780 -4.79 -0.53 7.90
CA VAL A 780 -5.78 -0.62 8.97
C VAL A 780 -7.22 -0.54 8.47
N TYR A 781 -7.46 0.04 7.28
CA TYR A 781 -8.77 0.02 6.62
C TYR A 781 -9.08 -1.39 6.08
N ALA A 782 -8.06 -2.08 5.57
CA ALA A 782 -8.20 -3.46 5.11
C ALA A 782 -8.67 -4.39 6.25
N TRP A 783 -8.20 -4.18 7.48
CA TRP A 783 -8.65 -4.96 8.65
C TRP A 783 -10.06 -4.62 9.14
N GLY A 784 -10.66 -3.53 8.66
CA GLY A 784 -11.97 -3.06 9.14
C GLY A 784 -11.90 -2.21 10.42
N TYR A 785 -10.76 -1.61 10.74
CA TYR A 785 -10.60 -0.80 11.95
C TYR A 785 -11.52 0.42 11.97
N ARG A 786 -11.87 0.96 10.82
CA ARG A 786 -12.80 2.06 10.69
C ARG A 786 -14.21 1.68 11.18
N GLU A 787 -14.68 0.52 10.77
CA GLU A 787 -15.97 -0.06 11.14
C GLU A 787 -16.00 -0.44 12.62
N ILE A 788 -14.92 -1.06 13.11
CA ILE A 788 -14.76 -1.41 14.53
C ILE A 788 -14.81 -0.16 15.42
N LYS A 789 -14.14 0.91 15.05
CA LYS A 789 -14.16 2.18 15.78
C LYS A 789 -15.51 2.90 15.71
N ALA A 790 -16.21 2.77 14.60
CA ALA A 790 -17.53 3.41 14.41
C ALA A 790 -18.64 2.75 15.22
N ASP A 791 -18.53 1.45 15.54
CA ASP A 791 -19.52 0.71 16.34
C ASP A 791 -18.83 -0.16 17.42
N THR A 792 -18.32 0.48 18.45
CA THR A 792 -17.64 -0.17 19.57
C THR A 792 -18.55 -1.06 20.44
N VAL A 793 -19.86 -1.01 20.25
CA VAL A 793 -20.80 -1.88 20.95
C VAL A 793 -20.86 -3.25 20.29
N THR A 794 -21.03 -3.28 18.97
CA THR A 794 -21.02 -4.53 18.18
C THR A 794 -19.62 -5.17 18.21
N TYR A 795 -18.56 -4.38 18.08
CA TYR A 795 -17.18 -4.83 18.04
C TYR A 795 -16.44 -4.70 19.39
N ARG A 796 -17.14 -4.92 20.51
CA ARG A 796 -16.54 -4.76 21.85
C ARG A 796 -15.30 -5.64 22.05
N THR A 797 -15.34 -6.88 21.59
CA THR A 797 -14.22 -7.82 21.72
C THR A 797 -13.03 -7.37 20.88
N GLU A 798 -13.27 -7.04 19.62
CA GLU A 798 -12.25 -6.55 18.68
C GLU A 798 -11.60 -5.27 19.21
N MET A 799 -12.41 -4.32 19.68
CA MET A 799 -11.89 -3.06 20.22
C MET A 799 -11.03 -3.25 21.47
N SER A 800 -11.39 -4.21 22.33
CA SER A 800 -10.57 -4.59 23.49
C SER A 800 -9.22 -5.17 23.08
N ILE A 801 -9.22 -6.07 22.07
CA ILE A 801 -7.99 -6.67 21.53
C ILE A 801 -7.12 -5.59 20.89
N ILE A 802 -7.68 -4.72 20.06
CA ILE A 802 -6.97 -3.64 19.38
C ILE A 802 -6.32 -2.66 20.36
N ASN A 803 -6.99 -2.34 21.47
CA ASN A 803 -6.40 -1.48 22.49
C ASN A 803 -5.18 -2.14 23.14
N GLN A 804 -5.30 -3.40 23.58
CA GLN A 804 -4.18 -4.15 24.17
C GLN A 804 -3.03 -4.33 23.17
N LEU A 805 -3.34 -4.62 21.93
CA LEU A 805 -2.36 -4.74 20.84
C LEU A 805 -1.59 -3.41 20.64
N SER A 806 -2.31 -2.29 20.60
CA SER A 806 -1.71 -0.97 20.46
C SER A 806 -0.81 -0.61 21.64
N ASP A 807 -1.24 -0.93 22.88
CA ASP A 807 -0.44 -0.69 24.09
C ASP A 807 0.87 -1.52 24.06
N LEU A 808 0.82 -2.77 23.56
CA LEU A 808 2.03 -3.60 23.39
C LEU A 808 2.94 -3.07 22.27
N ILE A 809 2.39 -2.57 21.17
CA ILE A 809 3.18 -1.96 20.10
C ILE A 809 3.91 -0.73 20.63
N ASP A 810 3.23 0.14 21.36
CA ASP A 810 3.84 1.33 21.97
C ASP A 810 4.94 0.94 22.96
N LYS A 811 4.68 -0.05 23.84
CA LYS A 811 5.68 -0.59 24.76
C LYS A 811 6.91 -1.14 24.03
N GLY A 812 6.72 -1.86 22.90
CA GLY A 812 7.81 -2.38 22.09
C GLY A 812 8.68 -1.29 21.45
N ARG A 813 8.07 -0.15 21.13
CA ARG A 813 8.77 1.02 20.56
C ARG A 813 9.50 1.84 21.64
N GLU A 814 9.07 1.77 22.89
CA GLU A 814 9.70 2.45 24.02
C GLU A 814 10.74 1.56 24.73
N THR A 815 10.91 0.31 24.35
CA THR A 815 11.84 -0.66 24.94
C THR A 815 13.07 -0.81 24.07
N LEU A 816 14.26 -0.66 24.63
CA LEU A 816 15.52 -0.88 23.93
C LEU A 816 15.96 -2.33 23.96
N GLU A 817 15.70 -3.00 25.08
CA GLU A 817 16.17 -4.34 25.35
C GLU A 817 15.44 -5.36 24.48
N ARG A 818 16.17 -6.20 23.77
CA ARG A 818 15.59 -7.26 22.91
C ARG A 818 15.12 -8.48 23.68
N VAL A 819 15.79 -8.79 24.78
CA VAL A 819 15.52 -9.97 25.62
C VAL A 819 15.01 -9.55 26.99
N ASP A 820 14.28 -10.45 27.63
CA ASP A 820 13.72 -10.21 28.96
C ASP A 820 14.82 -10.03 30.00
N SER A 821 14.60 -9.13 30.95
CA SER A 821 15.35 -9.00 32.19
C SER A 821 14.57 -9.65 33.35
N GLU A 822 15.17 -9.68 34.54
CA GLU A 822 14.48 -10.17 35.74
C GLU A 822 13.23 -9.31 36.13
N THR A 823 13.16 -8.08 35.66
CA THR A 823 12.14 -7.11 36.07
C THR A 823 11.25 -6.59 34.93
N ALA A 824 11.60 -6.87 33.67
CA ALA A 824 10.87 -6.34 32.51
C ALA A 824 10.97 -7.27 31.29
N ASP A 825 9.89 -7.31 30.52
CA ASP A 825 9.86 -7.98 29.22
C ASP A 825 10.72 -7.22 28.20
N GLY A 826 11.52 -7.96 27.45
CA GLY A 826 12.19 -7.43 26.27
C GLY A 826 11.29 -7.40 25.04
N ARG A 827 11.77 -6.75 23.98
CA ARG A 827 10.98 -6.57 22.73
C ARG A 827 10.54 -7.91 22.10
N LYS A 828 11.32 -9.00 22.25
CA LYS A 828 10.92 -10.33 21.74
C LYS A 828 9.62 -10.81 22.38
N THR A 829 9.51 -10.73 23.70
CA THR A 829 8.32 -11.14 24.43
C THR A 829 7.15 -10.17 24.16
N ILE A 830 7.41 -8.88 24.15
CA ILE A 830 6.39 -7.86 23.84
C ILE A 830 5.78 -8.12 22.46
N TYR A 831 6.60 -8.27 21.42
CA TYR A 831 6.09 -8.49 20.06
C TYR A 831 5.45 -9.86 19.87
N LYS A 832 5.94 -10.91 20.54
CA LYS A 832 5.26 -12.22 20.55
C LYS A 832 3.84 -12.08 21.10
N ASN A 833 3.65 -11.36 22.20
CA ASN A 833 2.34 -11.11 22.78
C ASN A 833 1.46 -10.25 21.86
N ALA A 834 2.02 -9.23 21.23
CA ALA A 834 1.30 -8.44 20.23
C ALA A 834 0.85 -9.29 19.03
N MET A 835 1.70 -10.13 18.48
CA MET A 835 1.35 -11.04 17.39
C MET A 835 0.27 -12.04 17.77
N SER A 836 0.26 -12.53 19.02
CA SER A 836 -0.82 -13.39 19.54
C SER A 836 -2.17 -12.67 19.49
N LEU A 837 -2.20 -11.37 19.83
CA LEU A 837 -3.43 -10.57 19.75
C LEU A 837 -3.89 -10.33 18.27
N VAL A 838 -2.97 -10.23 17.32
CA VAL A 838 -3.34 -10.17 15.89
C VAL A 838 -4.06 -11.45 15.47
N LEU A 839 -3.55 -12.61 15.88
CA LEU A 839 -4.19 -13.90 15.62
C LEU A 839 -5.54 -14.04 16.36
N ASP A 840 -5.63 -13.55 17.60
CA ASP A 840 -6.89 -13.53 18.36
C ASP A 840 -7.96 -12.65 17.70
N LEU A 841 -7.56 -11.54 17.09
CA LEU A 841 -8.45 -10.64 16.34
C LEU A 841 -8.99 -11.30 15.06
N ALA A 842 -8.30 -12.31 14.57
CA ALA A 842 -8.65 -13.08 13.37
C ALA A 842 -8.85 -12.20 12.11
N VAL A 843 -7.94 -11.25 11.89
CA VAL A 843 -7.89 -10.40 10.69
C VAL A 843 -6.73 -10.76 9.77
N GLU A 844 -5.72 -11.45 10.29
CA GLU A 844 -4.59 -11.95 9.50
C GLU A 844 -4.23 -13.38 9.89
N MET A 845 -3.98 -14.20 8.88
CA MET A 845 -3.40 -15.52 8.99
C MET A 845 -2.07 -15.53 8.23
N PRO A 846 -0.92 -15.66 8.90
CA PRO A 846 0.37 -15.84 8.23
C PRO A 846 0.38 -17.18 7.48
N ILE A 847 0.95 -17.21 6.28
CA ILE A 847 0.94 -18.41 5.43
C ILE A 847 2.35 -18.89 5.17
N TYR A 848 3.19 -18.09 4.51
CA TYR A 848 4.51 -18.55 4.10
C TYR A 848 5.53 -17.42 4.02
N GLN A 849 6.79 -17.80 4.14
CA GLN A 849 7.94 -17.01 3.72
C GLN A 849 8.73 -17.77 2.67
N ARG A 850 9.26 -17.04 1.68
CA ARG A 850 9.97 -17.63 0.56
C ARG A 850 11.30 -16.96 0.30
N LYS A 851 12.15 -17.65 -0.45
CA LYS A 851 13.32 -17.05 -1.07
C LYS A 851 12.94 -16.39 -2.39
N THR A 852 13.62 -15.31 -2.73
CA THR A 852 13.65 -14.80 -4.09
C THR A 852 14.70 -15.54 -4.88
N LEU A 853 14.32 -15.96 -6.09
CA LEU A 853 15.24 -16.48 -7.08
C LEU A 853 15.60 -15.33 -8.03
N TYR A 854 16.88 -15.09 -8.20
CA TYR A 854 17.42 -14.13 -9.15
C TYR A 854 18.11 -14.90 -10.27
N ALA A 855 17.91 -14.50 -11.53
CA ALA A 855 18.63 -15.10 -12.65
C ALA A 855 19.03 -14.02 -13.66
N TYR A 856 20.23 -14.14 -14.21
CA TYR A 856 20.77 -13.21 -15.18
C TYR A 856 21.72 -13.89 -16.15
N ASN A 857 21.98 -13.23 -17.28
CA ASN A 857 22.93 -13.71 -18.24
C ASN A 857 24.31 -13.04 -18.03
N SER A 858 25.27 -13.76 -17.45
CA SER A 858 26.63 -13.26 -17.17
C SER A 858 27.47 -12.95 -18.42
N LYS A 859 27.01 -13.38 -19.60
CA LYS A 859 27.62 -13.01 -20.88
C LYS A 859 27.12 -11.67 -21.43
N THR A 860 26.01 -11.17 -20.91
CA THR A 860 25.42 -9.88 -21.35
C THR A 860 25.60 -8.77 -20.33
N ILE A 861 25.50 -9.06 -19.04
CA ILE A 861 25.66 -8.09 -17.96
C ILE A 861 26.63 -8.55 -16.88
N LYS A 862 27.28 -7.59 -16.23
CA LYS A 862 28.16 -7.77 -15.08
C LYS A 862 28.00 -6.61 -14.10
N GLY A 863 28.65 -6.69 -12.92
CA GLY A 863 28.60 -5.65 -11.90
C GLY A 863 27.49 -5.89 -10.85
N LEU A 864 26.88 -7.08 -10.85
CA LEU A 864 25.92 -7.46 -9.84
C LEU A 864 26.60 -7.86 -8.54
N THR A 865 25.91 -7.66 -7.41
CA THR A 865 26.34 -8.17 -6.10
C THR A 865 26.06 -9.68 -6.03
N GLU A 866 27.13 -10.49 -5.91
CA GLU A 866 27.02 -11.96 -5.91
C GLU A 866 26.65 -12.54 -4.54
N LYS A 867 27.02 -11.87 -3.44
CA LYS A 867 26.68 -12.27 -2.07
C LYS A 867 25.40 -11.57 -1.64
N VAL A 868 24.29 -12.19 -1.89
CA VAL A 868 22.98 -11.67 -1.48
C VAL A 868 22.55 -12.21 -0.12
N ASN A 869 21.81 -11.40 0.62
CA ASN A 869 21.28 -11.71 1.95
C ASN A 869 19.84 -11.14 2.04
N PRO A 870 19.10 -11.38 3.13
CA PRO A 870 17.72 -10.89 3.23
C PRO A 870 17.53 -9.37 3.12
N TYR A 871 18.59 -8.58 3.28
CA TYR A 871 18.58 -7.12 3.27
C TYR A 871 19.21 -6.51 2.01
N SER A 872 19.64 -7.34 1.07
CA SER A 872 20.28 -6.89 -0.17
C SER A 872 19.77 -7.64 -1.39
N SER A 873 20.05 -7.11 -2.57
CA SER A 873 19.75 -7.77 -3.85
C SER A 873 20.98 -7.77 -4.76
N PRO A 874 20.98 -8.56 -5.83
CA PRO A 874 22.05 -8.47 -6.85
C PRO A 874 22.20 -7.07 -7.45
N LEU A 875 21.16 -6.25 -7.40
CA LEU A 875 21.10 -4.88 -7.92
C LEU A 875 21.39 -3.80 -6.86
N GLU A 876 21.87 -4.17 -5.67
CA GLU A 876 22.17 -3.23 -4.57
C GLU A 876 23.04 -2.05 -4.99
N LYS A 877 24.04 -2.32 -5.86
CA LYS A 877 24.89 -1.28 -6.44
C LYS A 877 24.59 -1.11 -7.93
N ILE A 878 23.38 -0.68 -8.22
CA ILE A 878 22.89 -0.64 -9.61
C ILE A 878 23.72 0.26 -10.54
N TRP A 879 24.46 1.21 -10.01
CA TRP A 879 25.40 2.05 -10.77
C TRP A 879 26.62 1.30 -11.28
N GLU A 880 26.98 0.15 -10.65
CA GLU A 880 28.06 -0.72 -11.11
C GLU A 880 27.66 -1.62 -12.27
N LEU A 881 26.36 -1.71 -12.57
CA LEU A 881 25.83 -2.58 -13.61
C LEU A 881 26.34 -2.15 -14.99
N GLU A 882 26.84 -3.10 -15.79
CA GLU A 882 27.51 -2.83 -17.06
C GLU A 882 27.18 -3.91 -18.10
N LEU A 883 27.00 -3.50 -19.38
CA LEU A 883 26.94 -4.43 -20.50
C LEU A 883 28.32 -5.05 -20.75
N VAL A 884 28.36 -6.35 -20.93
CA VAL A 884 29.56 -7.05 -21.39
C VAL A 884 29.78 -6.73 -22.85
N LYS A 885 30.95 -6.17 -23.20
CA LYS A 885 31.31 -5.73 -24.57
C LYS A 885 31.74 -6.89 -25.44
#